data_7334fbc66a221536f6495fbaa75a0815
#
_entry.id   7334fbc66a221536f6495fbaa75a0815
#
_cell.length_a   1.000
_cell.length_b   1.000
_cell.length_c   1.000
_cell.angle_alpha   90.00
_cell.angle_beta   90.00
_cell.angle_gamma   90.00
#
_symmetry.space_group_name_H-M   'P 1'
#
loop_
_entity.id
_entity.type
_entity.pdbx_description
1 polymer ?
#
loop_
_entity_poly.entity_id
_entity_poly.type
_entity_poly.pdbx_seq_one_letter_code
_entity_poly.pdbx_strand_id
1 'polypeptide(L)'
;MPDRQRTSITTLLADYAAGTLTVANRIDAALAALEAMDRPEAWIHRVDPAELHARAAELDALRAAHGPAIVERMPLFGVPFAVKDNIDVAGLPTTAACPAFASTPAESAQVVALLLAAGAVLIGKTNLDQFATGLVGVRSPYGAVRQVDHPDYVSGGSSSGSAVAVAGGAVAFSLGTDTAGSGRVPAGFNGIVGLKPTLGLLSKRGVVPACRTLDTVSIFAPEVEDAWRVLGVLARFDAADPYSRAVPPLGLPNRAWRIGVPAQPEFFDDAQAEAAYMQTLRHLAADLLANPVAVDMAPLNAVARLLYDGPWVAERRAAIGGFLDTEREAMDPVVAAVVARADAFSAVDAFNAQYELAELRRAAEAIFAELDVLIVPSAPTHPTIDQVRADPIAVNSRLGYYTNFVNLLDLCALAIPALPRADGLPAGITLIGKAGADHQLATLGRALVARLAAQSGARTGARTAAPSPSSAGASSALSSILSSTAGSAASSASLPGSQSGARSADTSANQPSTSGPAIEPLPPLPANEPTLIVAVVGAHLRGQPLNGQLLEAGARFVEATVTSADYRLYALAGTTPPKPALVHSPGDADGRAIAIELWELPLRLFGGLVAQVPAPLGIGTVRVADGRAVKGFICEPAALAAGRALDITAHGGWLAYLRERAASTSAATSSLPLNA
;
A
#
# COMPACT_ATOMS: atom_id res chain seq x y z
N MET A 1 19.70 4.23 21.65
CA MET A 1 19.78 5.09 20.46
C MET A 1 19.58 6.52 20.96
N PRO A 2 20.33 7.52 20.47
CA PRO A 2 19.98 8.90 20.72
C PRO A 2 18.55 9.13 20.19
N ASP A 3 17.75 9.83 20.97
CA ASP A 3 16.35 10.15 20.65
C ASP A 3 16.35 11.19 19.50
N ARG A 4 16.52 10.69 18.25
CA ARG A 4 16.45 11.52 17.06
C ARG A 4 14.98 11.84 16.82
N GLN A 5 14.61 13.08 16.96
CA GLN A 5 13.24 13.55 16.81
C GLN A 5 12.77 13.39 15.35
N ARG A 6 12.25 12.20 15.03
CA ARG A 6 11.59 11.93 13.76
C ARG A 6 10.15 12.46 13.88
N THR A 7 9.91 13.64 13.36
CA THR A 7 8.57 14.26 13.44
C THR A 7 7.71 13.73 12.29
N SER A 8 6.54 13.17 12.59
CA SER A 8 5.61 12.69 11.58
C SER A 8 5.02 13.86 10.76
N ILE A 9 4.65 13.59 9.52
CA ILE A 9 4.00 14.58 8.65
C ILE A 9 2.70 15.07 9.30
N THR A 10 1.94 14.17 9.93
CA THR A 10 0.71 14.52 10.62
C THR A 10 0.94 15.55 11.74
N THR A 11 1.98 15.35 12.55
CA THR A 11 2.35 16.33 13.62
C THR A 11 2.78 17.65 13.01
N LEU A 12 3.64 17.65 11.98
CA LEU A 12 4.08 18.88 11.30
C LEU A 12 2.89 19.71 10.78
N LEU A 13 1.97 19.06 10.07
CA LEU A 13 0.79 19.74 9.54
C LEU A 13 -0.12 20.29 10.64
N ALA A 14 -0.30 19.56 11.74
CA ALA A 14 -1.06 20.04 12.89
C ALA A 14 -0.42 21.28 13.53
N ASP A 15 0.91 21.27 13.72
CA ASP A 15 1.66 22.38 14.27
C ASP A 15 1.63 23.62 13.36
N TYR A 16 1.74 23.43 12.05
CA TYR A 16 1.56 24.51 11.07
C TYR A 16 0.14 25.07 11.09
N ALA A 17 -0.88 24.24 11.15
CA ALA A 17 -2.27 24.69 11.24
C ALA A 17 -2.53 25.47 12.53
N ALA A 18 -2.01 24.99 13.66
CA ALA A 18 -2.12 25.67 14.95
C ALA A 18 -1.27 26.95 15.04
N GLY A 19 -0.21 27.08 14.20
CA GLY A 19 0.75 28.19 14.25
C GLY A 19 1.77 28.08 15.40
N THR A 20 1.94 26.90 15.95
CA THR A 20 2.96 26.59 16.96
C THR A 20 4.34 26.38 16.33
N LEU A 21 4.38 26.11 15.03
CA LEU A 21 5.59 25.92 14.22
C LEU A 21 5.51 26.77 12.95
N THR A 22 6.64 27.36 12.52
CA THR A 22 6.80 27.97 11.20
C THR A 22 7.58 27.04 10.27
N VAL A 23 7.42 27.21 8.94
CA VAL A 23 8.20 26.45 7.96
C VAL A 23 9.68 26.81 8.11
N ALA A 24 10.00 28.09 8.34
CA ALA A 24 11.37 28.54 8.58
C ALA A 24 12.04 27.77 9.74
N ASN A 25 11.38 27.69 10.92
CA ASN A 25 11.91 26.96 12.06
C ASN A 25 12.10 25.45 11.78
N ARG A 26 11.22 24.86 10.97
CA ARG A 26 11.37 23.44 10.56
C ARG A 26 12.56 23.24 9.63
N ILE A 27 12.82 24.19 8.72
CA ILE A 27 13.99 24.14 7.84
C ILE A 27 15.28 24.31 8.65
N ASP A 28 15.32 25.21 9.63
CA ASP A 28 16.46 25.34 10.54
C ASP A 28 16.74 24.03 11.29
N ALA A 29 15.68 23.36 11.78
CA ALA A 29 15.80 22.06 12.42
C ALA A 29 16.28 20.96 11.45
N ALA A 30 15.86 21.01 10.17
CA ALA A 30 16.33 20.09 9.14
C ALA A 30 17.83 20.27 8.86
N LEU A 31 18.29 21.50 8.70
CA LEU A 31 19.70 21.84 8.49
C LEU A 31 20.56 21.42 9.69
N ALA A 32 20.10 21.67 10.90
CA ALA A 32 20.79 21.22 12.11
C ALA A 32 20.89 19.70 12.21
N ALA A 33 19.83 18.97 11.84
CA ALA A 33 19.82 17.50 11.80
C ALA A 33 20.77 16.94 10.73
N LEU A 34 20.88 17.62 9.57
CA LEU A 34 21.86 17.28 8.52
C LEU A 34 23.29 17.29 9.04
N GLU A 35 23.68 18.35 9.75
CA GLU A 35 25.01 18.48 10.31
C GLU A 35 25.25 17.48 11.46
N ALA A 36 24.28 17.33 12.36
CA ALA A 36 24.38 16.41 13.49
C ALA A 36 24.42 14.93 13.10
N MET A 37 23.88 14.57 11.92
CA MET A 37 23.87 13.20 11.42
C MET A 37 25.27 12.70 11.05
N ASP A 38 26.21 13.58 10.66
CA ASP A 38 27.58 13.26 10.24
C ASP A 38 27.63 12.14 9.16
N ARG A 39 26.80 12.28 8.15
CA ARG A 39 26.71 11.37 6.98
C ARG A 39 26.71 12.19 5.69
N PRO A 40 27.78 12.96 5.41
CA PRO A 40 27.86 13.78 4.22
C PRO A 40 27.74 12.95 2.93
N GLU A 41 28.21 11.71 2.97
CA GLU A 41 28.12 10.76 1.87
C GLU A 41 26.67 10.32 1.53
N ALA A 42 25.69 10.62 2.38
CA ALA A 42 24.28 10.37 2.07
C ALA A 42 23.72 11.30 0.99
N TRP A 43 24.45 12.37 0.64
CA TRP A 43 24.00 13.42 -0.26
C TRP A 43 24.94 13.56 -1.47
N ILE A 44 24.35 13.78 -2.65
CA ILE A 44 25.07 14.19 -3.86
C ILE A 44 24.92 15.70 -4.07
N HIS A 45 23.73 16.23 -3.82
CA HIS A 45 23.45 17.65 -3.91
C HIS A 45 22.58 18.10 -2.74
N ARG A 46 22.93 19.20 -2.11
CA ARG A 46 22.11 19.89 -1.09
C ARG A 46 21.66 21.21 -1.67
N VAL A 47 20.38 21.55 -1.48
CA VAL A 47 19.86 22.87 -1.87
C VAL A 47 20.50 23.93 -0.94
N ASP A 48 20.81 25.09 -1.53
CA ASP A 48 21.43 26.19 -0.79
C ASP A 48 20.52 26.62 0.37
N PRO A 49 21.05 26.79 1.60
CA PRO A 49 20.27 27.25 2.74
C PRO A 49 19.49 28.54 2.50
N ALA A 50 20.02 29.48 1.71
CA ALA A 50 19.33 30.72 1.38
C ALA A 50 18.08 30.46 0.50
N GLU A 51 18.15 29.51 -0.44
CA GLU A 51 17.00 29.10 -1.26
C GLU A 51 15.93 28.38 -0.40
N LEU A 52 16.37 27.53 0.55
CA LEU A 52 15.48 26.88 1.51
C LEU A 52 14.73 27.88 2.37
N HIS A 53 15.43 28.87 2.90
CA HIS A 53 14.81 29.93 3.70
C HIS A 53 13.89 30.82 2.88
N ALA A 54 14.24 31.14 1.65
CA ALA A 54 13.36 31.87 0.73
C ALA A 54 12.05 31.10 0.49
N ARG A 55 12.13 29.78 0.22
CA ARG A 55 10.94 28.94 0.07
C ARG A 55 10.11 28.81 1.34
N ALA A 56 10.77 28.70 2.49
CA ALA A 56 10.10 28.68 3.79
C ALA A 56 9.33 29.98 4.05
N ALA A 57 9.95 31.14 3.76
CA ALA A 57 9.32 32.45 3.92
C ALA A 57 8.08 32.61 3.01
N GLU A 58 8.13 32.11 1.76
CA GLU A 58 6.96 32.10 0.86
C GLU A 58 5.79 31.30 1.47
N LEU A 59 6.07 30.12 2.00
CA LEU A 59 5.03 29.26 2.59
C LEU A 59 4.48 29.88 3.89
N ASP A 60 5.33 30.44 4.75
CA ASP A 60 4.91 31.15 5.96
C ASP A 60 4.05 32.39 5.62
N ALA A 61 4.38 33.13 4.56
CA ALA A 61 3.57 34.23 4.04
C ALA A 61 2.21 33.74 3.51
N LEU A 62 2.16 32.62 2.80
CA LEU A 62 0.91 32.00 2.34
C LEU A 62 0.03 31.63 3.53
N ARG A 63 0.61 31.07 4.60
CA ARG A 63 -0.13 30.74 5.81
C ARG A 63 -0.65 32.01 6.53
N ALA A 64 0.16 33.04 6.60
CA ALA A 64 -0.27 34.33 7.19
C ALA A 64 -1.44 34.97 6.40
N ALA A 65 -1.40 34.88 5.07
CA ALA A 65 -2.43 35.45 4.20
C ALA A 65 -3.74 34.64 4.16
N HIS A 66 -3.67 33.31 4.23
CA HIS A 66 -4.81 32.43 4.02
C HIS A 66 -5.27 31.67 5.29
N GLY A 67 -4.58 31.85 6.41
CA GLY A 67 -4.86 31.16 7.68
C GLY A 67 -4.58 29.64 7.60
N PRO A 68 -5.08 28.85 8.58
CA PRO A 68 -4.82 27.40 8.66
C PRO A 68 -5.38 26.60 7.46
N ALA A 69 -6.39 27.11 6.76
CA ALA A 69 -7.01 26.44 5.61
C ALA A 69 -6.02 26.17 4.45
N ILE A 70 -4.90 26.92 4.37
CA ILE A 70 -3.87 26.66 3.35
C ILE A 70 -3.18 25.32 3.59
N VAL A 71 -3.02 24.91 4.86
CA VAL A 71 -2.40 23.62 5.22
C VAL A 71 -3.28 22.44 4.77
N GLU A 72 -4.59 22.60 4.82
CA GLU A 72 -5.54 21.59 4.31
C GLU A 72 -5.52 21.51 2.77
N ARG A 73 -5.32 22.65 2.11
CA ARG A 73 -5.26 22.75 0.64
C ARG A 73 -3.95 22.23 0.05
N MET A 74 -2.87 22.25 0.83
CA MET A 74 -1.53 21.78 0.46
C MET A 74 -1.15 20.60 1.38
N PRO A 75 -1.44 19.37 1.01
CA PRO A 75 -1.37 18.19 1.90
C PRO A 75 0.03 17.84 2.40
N LEU A 76 1.06 18.51 1.90
CA LEU A 76 2.46 18.41 2.34
C LEU A 76 3.05 19.79 2.63
N PHE A 77 2.23 20.76 3.04
CA PHE A 77 2.64 22.13 3.34
C PHE A 77 3.86 22.18 4.28
N GLY A 78 4.96 22.76 3.81
CA GLY A 78 6.18 22.95 4.60
C GLY A 78 6.94 21.66 4.97
N VAL A 79 6.54 20.50 4.46
CA VAL A 79 7.15 19.22 4.80
C VAL A 79 8.49 19.06 4.08
N PRO A 80 9.64 18.92 4.79
CA PRO A 80 10.93 18.72 4.16
C PRO A 80 11.08 17.31 3.59
N PHE A 81 11.59 17.18 2.37
CA PHE A 81 11.83 15.91 1.72
C PHE A 81 13.14 15.88 0.93
N ALA A 82 13.58 14.67 0.58
CA ALA A 82 14.71 14.44 -0.30
C ALA A 82 14.35 13.50 -1.45
N VAL A 83 15.13 13.50 -2.52
CA VAL A 83 14.96 12.59 -3.65
C VAL A 83 16.27 11.90 -4.01
N LYS A 84 16.18 10.63 -4.37
CA LYS A 84 17.32 9.87 -4.92
C LYS A 84 17.82 10.51 -6.20
N ASP A 85 19.14 10.54 -6.40
CA ASP A 85 19.76 11.29 -7.49
C ASP A 85 19.61 10.68 -8.89
N ASN A 86 18.80 9.63 -9.03
CA ASN A 86 18.30 9.18 -10.33
C ASN A 86 16.88 9.71 -10.67
N ILE A 87 16.34 10.63 -9.86
CA ILE A 87 15.05 11.28 -10.07
C ILE A 87 15.30 12.75 -10.40
N ASP A 88 14.77 13.22 -11.51
CA ASP A 88 14.96 14.55 -12.03
C ASP A 88 14.30 15.63 -11.17
N VAL A 89 15.06 16.69 -10.92
CA VAL A 89 14.60 17.94 -10.34
C VAL A 89 15.01 19.07 -11.27
N ALA A 90 14.09 19.89 -11.74
CA ALA A 90 14.37 20.98 -12.64
C ALA A 90 15.48 21.89 -12.10
N GLY A 91 16.47 22.19 -12.93
CA GLY A 91 17.59 23.05 -12.58
C GLY A 91 18.68 22.40 -11.71
N LEU A 92 18.48 21.19 -11.18
CA LEU A 92 19.49 20.46 -10.39
C LEU A 92 20.09 19.31 -11.21
N PRO A 93 21.40 19.04 -11.09
CA PRO A 93 22.01 17.91 -11.79
C PRO A 93 21.40 16.56 -11.36
N THR A 94 21.20 15.66 -12.33
CA THR A 94 20.92 14.25 -12.14
C THR A 94 22.13 13.46 -12.62
N THR A 95 22.81 12.76 -11.68
CA THR A 95 24.04 12.02 -11.97
C THR A 95 23.88 10.51 -11.91
N ALA A 96 22.82 10.01 -11.27
CA ALA A 96 22.66 8.60 -10.93
C ALA A 96 23.90 8.00 -10.22
N ALA A 97 24.57 8.79 -9.37
CA ALA A 97 25.85 8.52 -8.72
C ALA A 97 27.02 8.29 -9.70
N CYS A 98 26.96 8.85 -10.90
CA CYS A 98 28.07 8.87 -11.85
C CYS A 98 28.29 10.32 -12.34
N PRO A 99 29.32 11.05 -11.86
CA PRO A 99 29.53 12.45 -12.22
C PRO A 99 29.63 12.70 -13.72
N ALA A 100 30.25 11.78 -14.49
CA ALA A 100 30.37 11.88 -15.94
C ALA A 100 29.03 11.73 -16.68
N PHE A 101 28.00 11.16 -16.03
CA PHE A 101 26.63 11.00 -16.57
C PHE A 101 25.75 12.22 -16.32
N ALA A 102 26.25 13.22 -15.60
CA ALA A 102 25.46 14.37 -15.15
C ALA A 102 24.70 15.07 -16.28
N SER A 103 23.43 15.31 -16.09
CA SER A 103 22.59 16.16 -16.93
C SER A 103 21.71 17.04 -16.04
N THR A 104 21.40 18.26 -16.50
CA THR A 104 20.52 19.17 -15.76
C THR A 104 19.18 19.23 -16.48
N PRO A 105 18.12 18.60 -15.93
CA PRO A 105 16.81 18.57 -16.57
C PRO A 105 16.13 19.95 -16.50
N ALA A 106 15.40 20.32 -17.56
CA ALA A 106 14.59 21.55 -17.59
C ALA A 106 13.28 21.39 -16.82
N GLU A 107 12.78 20.15 -16.65
CA GLU A 107 11.56 19.82 -15.96
C GLU A 107 11.82 18.78 -14.85
N SER A 108 11.10 18.89 -13.77
CA SER A 108 11.12 17.87 -12.71
C SER A 108 10.39 16.61 -13.14
N ALA A 109 10.83 15.48 -12.59
CA ALA A 109 10.03 14.25 -12.63
C ALA A 109 8.61 14.52 -12.14
N GLN A 110 7.62 13.83 -12.73
CA GLN A 110 6.19 14.00 -12.37
C GLN A 110 5.96 13.90 -10.85
N VAL A 111 6.58 12.92 -10.20
CA VAL A 111 6.47 12.73 -8.74
C VAL A 111 7.03 13.92 -7.95
N VAL A 112 8.12 14.54 -8.39
CA VAL A 112 8.70 15.72 -7.75
C VAL A 112 7.80 16.94 -7.95
N ALA A 113 7.32 17.17 -9.17
CA ALA A 113 6.41 18.27 -9.47
C ALA A 113 5.13 18.22 -8.59
N LEU A 114 4.57 17.03 -8.38
CA LEU A 114 3.40 16.83 -7.51
C LEU A 114 3.71 17.16 -6.04
N LEU A 115 4.89 16.78 -5.53
CA LEU A 115 5.29 17.10 -4.15
C LEU A 115 5.48 18.59 -3.93
N LEU A 116 6.16 19.25 -4.87
CA LEU A 116 6.37 20.70 -4.80
C LEU A 116 5.03 21.47 -4.88
N ALA A 117 4.12 21.03 -5.74
CA ALA A 117 2.76 21.60 -5.83
C ALA A 117 1.93 21.34 -4.57
N ALA A 118 2.18 20.24 -3.86
CA ALA A 118 1.56 19.93 -2.57
C ALA A 118 2.16 20.72 -1.39
N GLY A 119 3.15 21.58 -1.63
CA GLY A 119 3.78 22.44 -0.64
C GLY A 119 5.00 21.85 0.07
N ALA A 120 5.50 20.70 -0.37
CA ALA A 120 6.72 20.13 0.20
C ALA A 120 7.97 20.95 -0.15
N VAL A 121 9.01 20.87 0.69
CA VAL A 121 10.27 21.60 0.55
C VAL A 121 11.40 20.61 0.30
N LEU A 122 12.03 20.71 -0.89
CA LEU A 122 13.14 19.84 -1.25
C LEU A 122 14.42 20.28 -0.55
N ILE A 123 15.03 19.36 0.23
CA ILE A 123 16.32 19.60 0.93
C ILE A 123 17.51 19.24 0.05
N GLY A 124 17.36 18.26 -0.83
CA GLY A 124 18.46 17.87 -1.72
C GLY A 124 18.25 16.54 -2.42
N LYS A 125 19.29 16.14 -3.16
CA LYS A 125 19.36 14.87 -3.88
C LYS A 125 20.32 13.91 -3.21
N THR A 126 19.88 12.68 -2.98
CA THR A 126 20.57 11.68 -2.13
C THR A 126 21.39 10.69 -2.96
N ASN A 127 22.45 10.20 -2.34
CA ASN A 127 23.35 9.21 -2.90
C ASN A 127 22.69 7.83 -3.05
N LEU A 128 23.25 7.01 -3.95
CA LEU A 128 22.72 5.70 -4.32
C LEU A 128 23.84 4.77 -4.81
N ASP A 129 23.59 3.46 -4.84
CA ASP A 129 24.41 2.58 -5.69
C ASP A 129 24.26 3.04 -7.14
N GLN A 130 25.37 3.25 -7.84
CA GLN A 130 25.44 3.85 -9.18
C GLN A 130 24.46 3.16 -10.15
N PHE A 131 23.71 3.97 -10.93
CA PHE A 131 22.65 3.52 -11.84
C PHE A 131 21.62 2.59 -11.17
N ALA A 132 21.36 2.78 -9.89
CA ALA A 132 20.47 1.96 -9.07
C ALA A 132 20.82 0.45 -9.13
N THR A 133 22.12 0.12 -9.30
CA THR A 133 22.63 -1.23 -9.49
C THR A 133 23.35 -1.72 -8.23
N GLY A 134 22.55 -2.16 -7.25
CA GLY A 134 23.02 -2.69 -5.96
C GLY A 134 21.95 -2.67 -4.89
N LEU A 135 22.21 -3.35 -3.77
CA LEU A 135 21.40 -3.37 -2.55
C LEU A 135 22.24 -3.01 -1.31
N VAL A 136 23.44 -2.46 -1.51
CA VAL A 136 24.46 -2.29 -0.47
C VAL A 136 24.75 -0.85 -0.08
N GLY A 137 24.59 0.12 -0.99
CA GLY A 137 24.86 1.53 -0.73
C GLY A 137 26.34 1.90 -0.70
N VAL A 138 27.22 1.06 -1.30
CA VAL A 138 28.67 1.29 -1.31
C VAL A 138 29.23 1.55 -2.71
N ARG A 139 28.43 1.42 -3.76
CA ARG A 139 28.84 1.55 -5.17
C ARG A 139 28.65 2.98 -5.66
N SER A 140 29.41 3.90 -5.10
CA SER A 140 29.30 5.32 -5.42
C SER A 140 30.62 6.05 -5.23
N PRO A 141 31.03 6.94 -6.16
CA PRO A 141 32.22 7.77 -6.00
C PRO A 141 32.04 8.86 -4.95
N TYR A 142 30.81 9.14 -4.51
CA TYR A 142 30.51 10.08 -3.42
C TYR A 142 30.73 9.46 -2.02
N GLY A 143 31.13 8.19 -1.96
CA GLY A 143 31.41 7.45 -0.76
C GLY A 143 30.38 6.38 -0.45
N ALA A 144 30.80 5.37 0.35
CA ALA A 144 29.91 4.35 0.89
C ALA A 144 28.97 4.98 1.92
N VAL A 145 27.66 4.86 1.71
CA VAL A 145 26.68 5.42 2.64
C VAL A 145 26.57 4.52 3.86
N ARG A 146 27.09 5.01 4.98
CA ARG A 146 27.12 4.31 6.26
C ARG A 146 25.73 4.26 6.90
N GLN A 147 25.41 3.16 7.57
CA GLN A 147 24.21 3.07 8.40
C GLN A 147 24.19 4.18 9.47
N VAL A 148 23.03 4.70 9.78
CA VAL A 148 22.89 5.94 10.55
C VAL A 148 23.43 5.85 11.97
N ASP A 149 23.26 4.71 12.66
CA ASP A 149 23.71 4.49 14.05
C ASP A 149 24.95 3.58 14.16
N HIS A 150 25.23 2.79 13.11
CA HIS A 150 26.31 1.79 13.08
C HIS A 150 27.18 2.02 11.82
N PRO A 151 28.16 2.93 11.88
CA PRO A 151 28.91 3.41 10.71
C PRO A 151 29.76 2.35 9.99
N ASP A 152 30.04 1.22 10.62
CA ASP A 152 30.78 0.12 10.00
C ASP A 152 29.89 -0.76 9.11
N TYR A 153 28.56 -0.60 9.23
CA TYR A 153 27.59 -1.38 8.48
C TYR A 153 27.03 -0.62 7.29
N VAL A 154 26.62 -1.37 6.27
CA VAL A 154 25.95 -0.80 5.10
C VAL A 154 24.57 -0.22 5.48
N SER A 155 24.20 0.88 4.84
CA SER A 155 22.84 1.44 4.94
C SER A 155 21.81 0.68 4.10
N GLY A 156 22.26 -0.29 3.30
CA GLY A 156 21.47 -0.87 2.22
C GLY A 156 21.37 0.04 1.00
N GLY A 157 20.92 -0.51 -0.11
CA GLY A 157 20.84 0.20 -1.40
C GLY A 157 19.71 -0.36 -2.28
N SER A 158 19.59 0.21 -3.48
CA SER A 158 20.37 1.30 -4.03
C SER A 158 19.96 2.68 -3.50
N SER A 159 18.82 2.85 -2.79
CA SER A 159 18.33 4.14 -2.25
C SER A 159 18.94 4.45 -0.87
N SER A 160 20.26 4.31 -0.76
CA SER A 160 21.01 4.39 0.48
C SER A 160 20.88 5.75 1.19
N GLY A 161 21.19 6.83 0.50
CA GLY A 161 21.10 8.17 1.06
C GLY A 161 19.68 8.58 1.40
N SER A 162 18.67 8.11 0.61
CA SER A 162 17.25 8.37 0.89
C SER A 162 16.81 7.79 2.23
N ALA A 163 17.19 6.55 2.53
CA ALA A 163 16.86 5.91 3.79
C ALA A 163 17.58 6.58 4.97
N VAL A 164 18.88 6.90 4.80
CA VAL A 164 19.69 7.53 5.85
C VAL A 164 19.20 8.94 6.15
N ALA A 165 18.79 9.72 5.16
CA ALA A 165 18.24 11.08 5.35
C ALA A 165 16.97 11.09 6.22
N VAL A 166 16.08 10.09 6.04
CA VAL A 166 14.88 9.91 6.85
C VAL A 166 15.24 9.39 8.24
N ALA A 167 16.06 8.35 8.31
CA ALA A 167 16.46 7.75 9.58
C ALA A 167 17.20 8.71 10.49
N GLY A 168 18.00 9.61 9.89
CA GLY A 168 18.73 10.68 10.59
C GLY A 168 17.86 11.85 11.03
N GLY A 169 16.60 11.94 10.62
CA GLY A 169 15.68 13.02 10.96
C GLY A 169 15.89 14.31 10.16
N ALA A 170 16.76 14.31 9.14
CA ALA A 170 17.01 15.47 8.29
C ALA A 170 15.76 15.83 7.43
N VAL A 171 15.01 14.82 7.00
CA VAL A 171 13.77 15.00 6.24
C VAL A 171 12.64 14.16 6.82
N ALA A 172 11.38 14.59 6.58
CA ALA A 172 10.21 13.87 7.04
C ALA A 172 9.90 12.64 6.14
N PHE A 173 10.27 12.69 4.87
CA PHE A 173 10.21 11.56 3.94
C PHE A 173 11.21 11.74 2.80
N SER A 174 11.45 10.67 2.06
CA SER A 174 12.31 10.73 0.87
C SER A 174 11.79 9.81 -0.23
N LEU A 175 12.01 10.21 -1.48
CA LEU A 175 11.79 9.33 -2.63
C LEU A 175 13.07 8.54 -2.95
N GLY A 176 12.88 7.26 -3.20
CA GLY A 176 13.85 6.38 -3.81
C GLY A 176 13.27 5.69 -5.03
N THR A 177 13.95 4.65 -5.51
CA THR A 177 13.45 3.74 -6.53
C THR A 177 13.59 2.29 -6.06
N ASP A 178 12.72 1.42 -6.53
CA ASP A 178 12.77 -0.01 -6.23
C ASP A 178 12.61 -0.82 -7.53
N THR A 179 13.65 -1.58 -7.87
CA THR A 179 13.67 -2.50 -9.00
C THR A 179 13.74 -3.94 -8.49
N ALA A 180 14.53 -4.13 -7.41
CA ALA A 180 14.90 -5.44 -6.87
C ALA A 180 14.86 -5.49 -5.34
N GLY A 181 14.44 -4.41 -4.67
CA GLY A 181 14.46 -4.30 -3.22
C GLY A 181 15.00 -2.97 -2.70
N SER A 182 15.37 -2.05 -3.61
CA SER A 182 16.04 -0.80 -3.26
C SER A 182 15.14 0.21 -2.49
N GLY A 183 13.85 -0.05 -2.37
CA GLY A 183 12.92 0.68 -1.50
C GLY A 183 12.66 -0.02 -0.16
N ARG A 184 13.11 -1.27 0.00
CA ARG A 184 12.78 -2.15 1.13
C ARG A 184 13.99 -2.49 1.99
N VAL A 185 15.09 -2.95 1.38
CA VAL A 185 16.34 -3.30 2.08
C VAL A 185 16.89 -2.11 2.87
N PRO A 186 17.05 -0.89 2.28
CA PRO A 186 17.52 0.26 3.04
C PRO A 186 16.56 0.67 4.17
N ALA A 187 15.26 0.51 4.00
CA ALA A 187 14.29 0.79 5.05
C ALA A 187 14.49 -0.15 6.25
N GLY A 188 14.61 -1.46 6.01
CA GLY A 188 14.86 -2.46 7.03
C GLY A 188 16.16 -2.21 7.79
N PHE A 189 17.23 -1.84 7.10
CA PHE A 189 18.55 -1.58 7.70
C PHE A 189 18.62 -0.28 8.52
N ASN A 190 17.72 0.67 8.28
CA ASN A 190 17.69 1.93 9.00
C ASN A 190 16.48 2.06 9.96
N GLY A 191 15.69 1.00 10.14
CA GLY A 191 14.56 0.96 11.07
C GLY A 191 13.50 2.01 10.75
N ILE A 192 13.16 2.16 9.47
CA ILE A 192 12.12 3.05 8.95
C ILE A 192 11.15 2.28 8.04
N VAL A 193 10.12 2.96 7.59
CA VAL A 193 9.15 2.43 6.62
C VAL A 193 9.66 2.65 5.20
N GLY A 194 9.54 1.59 4.35
CA GLY A 194 9.82 1.65 2.92
C GLY A 194 8.64 1.10 2.13
N LEU A 195 7.93 1.97 1.42
CA LEU A 195 6.79 1.60 0.59
C LEU A 195 7.21 1.46 -0.88
N LYS A 196 7.11 0.24 -1.41
CA LYS A 196 7.18 -0.05 -2.84
C LYS A 196 5.74 -0.21 -3.34
N PRO A 197 5.16 0.79 -4.00
CA PRO A 197 3.80 0.68 -4.50
C PRO A 197 3.69 -0.31 -5.67
N THR A 198 2.47 -0.68 -6.01
CA THR A 198 2.14 -1.41 -7.23
C THR A 198 2.76 -0.72 -8.44
N LEU A 199 3.33 -1.50 -9.38
CA LEU A 199 3.95 -0.96 -10.59
C LEU A 199 2.96 -0.10 -11.38
N GLY A 200 3.43 1.06 -11.84
CA GLY A 200 2.65 1.99 -12.65
C GLY A 200 1.66 2.89 -11.88
N LEU A 201 1.49 2.74 -10.56
CA LEU A 201 0.74 3.71 -9.75
C LEU A 201 1.41 5.08 -9.71
N LEU A 202 2.73 5.11 -9.68
CA LEU A 202 3.54 6.31 -9.73
C LEU A 202 4.20 6.43 -11.10
N SER A 203 4.14 7.61 -11.71
CA SER A 203 4.84 7.88 -12.96
C SER A 203 6.35 7.79 -12.78
N LYS A 204 7.01 7.19 -13.76
CA LYS A 204 8.48 7.09 -13.86
C LYS A 204 9.07 8.10 -14.85
N ARG A 205 8.27 9.02 -15.34
CA ARG A 205 8.76 10.10 -16.21
C ARG A 205 9.72 11.00 -15.43
N GLY A 206 10.92 11.22 -15.97
CA GLY A 206 12.00 11.92 -15.28
C GLY A 206 12.75 11.06 -14.26
N VAL A 207 12.73 9.72 -14.42
CA VAL A 207 13.55 8.80 -13.62
C VAL A 207 14.56 8.11 -14.54
N VAL A 208 15.84 8.21 -14.22
CA VAL A 208 16.89 7.41 -14.89
C VAL A 208 16.65 5.94 -14.54
N PRO A 209 16.35 5.09 -15.53
CA PRO A 209 15.92 3.71 -15.24
C PRO A 209 17.10 2.81 -14.87
N ALA A 210 16.78 1.75 -14.10
CA ALA A 210 17.62 0.57 -13.97
C ALA A 210 17.06 -0.58 -14.85
N CYS A 211 15.84 -1.03 -14.58
CA CYS A 211 15.07 -1.94 -15.44
C CYS A 211 13.72 -1.28 -15.71
N ARG A 212 13.57 -0.69 -16.87
CA ARG A 212 12.42 0.18 -17.19
C ARG A 212 11.07 -0.50 -17.02
N THR A 213 10.97 -1.82 -17.25
CA THR A 213 9.73 -2.56 -17.07
C THR A 213 9.41 -2.85 -15.60
N LEU A 214 10.41 -2.83 -14.71
CA LEU A 214 10.30 -3.26 -13.31
C LEU A 214 10.40 -2.12 -12.29
N ASP A 215 11.00 -0.99 -12.68
CA ASP A 215 11.24 0.12 -11.77
C ASP A 215 9.93 0.71 -11.24
N THR A 216 9.94 1.11 -9.98
CA THR A 216 8.94 2.00 -9.39
C THR A 216 9.60 3.00 -8.47
N VAL A 217 9.00 4.19 -8.35
CA VAL A 217 9.39 5.13 -7.29
C VAL A 217 8.93 4.53 -5.96
N SER A 218 9.81 4.57 -4.95
CA SER A 218 9.54 4.12 -3.58
C SER A 218 9.57 5.29 -2.61
N ILE A 219 8.88 5.13 -1.49
CA ILE A 219 8.71 6.17 -0.47
C ILE A 219 9.30 5.67 0.83
N PHE A 220 10.24 6.44 1.40
CA PHE A 220 10.78 6.24 2.75
C PHE A 220 10.14 7.25 3.71
N ALA A 221 9.69 6.78 4.86
CA ALA A 221 9.11 7.62 5.90
C ALA A 221 9.34 7.01 7.29
N PRO A 222 9.22 7.79 8.39
CA PRO A 222 9.29 7.26 9.74
C PRO A 222 8.14 6.30 10.07
N GLU A 223 6.95 6.59 9.55
CA GLU A 223 5.70 5.90 9.87
C GLU A 223 4.96 5.45 8.61
N VAL A 224 4.12 4.42 8.75
CA VAL A 224 3.28 3.91 7.65
C VAL A 224 2.29 4.98 7.17
N GLU A 225 1.74 5.77 8.10
CA GLU A 225 0.80 6.84 7.77
C GLU A 225 1.43 7.93 6.90
N ASP A 226 2.69 8.29 7.19
CA ASP A 226 3.42 9.27 6.40
C ASP A 226 3.69 8.77 4.99
N ALA A 227 4.17 7.51 4.85
CA ALA A 227 4.37 6.90 3.52
C ALA A 227 3.05 6.80 2.73
N TRP A 228 1.94 6.47 3.40
CA TRP A 228 0.62 6.38 2.80
C TRP A 228 0.09 7.75 2.34
N ARG A 229 0.28 8.79 3.15
CA ARG A 229 -0.07 10.18 2.79
C ARG A 229 0.68 10.65 1.56
N VAL A 230 1.99 10.41 1.50
CA VAL A 230 2.82 10.74 0.34
C VAL A 230 2.34 9.97 -0.90
N LEU A 231 2.07 8.67 -0.78
CA LEU A 231 1.50 7.88 -1.87
C LEU A 231 0.18 8.49 -2.38
N GLY A 232 -0.70 8.95 -1.49
CA GLY A 232 -1.97 9.59 -1.85
C GLY A 232 -1.81 10.86 -2.69
N VAL A 233 -0.72 11.60 -2.51
CA VAL A 233 -0.37 12.77 -3.34
C VAL A 233 0.15 12.32 -4.70
N LEU A 234 1.00 11.29 -4.75
CA LEU A 234 1.76 10.87 -5.92
C LEU A 234 0.99 9.93 -6.86
N ALA A 235 0.04 9.14 -6.35
CA ALA A 235 -0.71 8.15 -7.14
C ALA A 235 -1.68 8.86 -8.10
N ARG A 236 -1.14 9.29 -9.23
CA ARG A 236 -1.86 9.96 -10.32
C ARG A 236 -1.52 9.27 -11.63
N PHE A 237 -2.54 8.95 -12.43
CA PHE A 237 -2.33 8.45 -13.79
C PHE A 237 -1.63 9.53 -14.62
N ASP A 238 -0.53 9.15 -15.28
CA ASP A 238 0.23 10.03 -16.18
C ASP A 238 0.14 9.48 -17.60
N ALA A 239 -0.66 10.13 -18.45
CA ALA A 239 -0.84 9.73 -19.85
C ALA A 239 0.46 9.85 -20.68
N ALA A 240 1.45 10.61 -20.22
CA ALA A 240 2.74 10.76 -20.88
C ALA A 240 3.76 9.67 -20.48
N ASP A 241 3.46 8.87 -19.44
CA ASP A 241 4.26 7.72 -19.05
C ASP A 241 3.63 6.42 -19.59
N PRO A 242 4.26 5.73 -20.57
CA PRO A 242 3.71 4.49 -21.13
C PRO A 242 3.60 3.34 -20.12
N TYR A 243 4.22 3.47 -18.96
CA TYR A 243 4.14 2.49 -17.86
C TYR A 243 3.16 2.89 -16.76
N SER A 244 2.57 4.08 -16.82
CA SER A 244 1.53 4.47 -15.86
C SER A 244 0.26 3.66 -16.05
N ARG A 245 -0.32 3.16 -14.94
CA ARG A 245 -1.50 2.31 -14.96
C ARG A 245 -2.54 2.81 -13.95
N ALA A 246 -3.80 2.75 -14.33
CA ALA A 246 -4.92 2.87 -13.40
C ALA A 246 -5.16 1.50 -12.77
N VAL A 247 -4.57 1.24 -11.60
CA VAL A 247 -4.73 -0.03 -10.88
C VAL A 247 -5.81 0.13 -9.82
N PRO A 248 -6.93 -0.63 -9.90
CA PRO A 248 -7.96 -0.60 -8.89
C PRO A 248 -7.41 -1.10 -7.54
N PRO A 249 -7.69 -0.39 -6.43
CA PRO A 249 -7.30 -0.87 -5.12
C PRO A 249 -8.10 -2.12 -4.74
N LEU A 250 -7.44 -3.10 -4.16
CA LEU A 250 -8.11 -4.24 -3.56
C LEU A 250 -8.78 -3.83 -2.25
N GLY A 251 -10.03 -4.26 -2.04
CA GLY A 251 -10.76 -4.06 -0.79
C GLY A 251 -10.10 -4.77 0.39
N LEU A 252 -10.34 -4.27 1.59
CA LEU A 252 -9.92 -4.96 2.81
C LEU A 252 -10.65 -6.31 2.94
N PRO A 253 -10.01 -7.38 3.43
CA PRO A 253 -10.69 -8.64 3.64
C PRO A 253 -11.77 -8.49 4.72
N ASN A 254 -12.96 -9.03 4.47
CA ASN A 254 -14.07 -9.07 5.41
C ASN A 254 -14.01 -10.29 6.37
N ARG A 255 -12.85 -10.90 6.50
CA ARG A 255 -12.49 -12.05 7.32
C ARG A 255 -11.11 -11.84 7.95
N ALA A 256 -10.68 -12.75 8.81
CA ALA A 256 -9.31 -12.75 9.30
C ALA A 256 -8.29 -12.80 8.14
N TRP A 257 -7.17 -12.11 8.29
CA TRP A 257 -6.08 -12.08 7.32
C TRP A 257 -5.49 -13.48 7.10
N ARG A 258 -5.29 -13.85 5.86
CA ARG A 258 -4.49 -15.03 5.48
C ARG A 258 -3.06 -14.57 5.27
N ILE A 259 -2.22 -14.81 6.27
CA ILE A 259 -0.84 -14.33 6.28
C ILE A 259 0.09 -15.52 6.05
N GLY A 260 0.92 -15.43 5.01
CA GLY A 260 1.99 -16.38 4.72
C GLY A 260 3.30 -15.97 5.38
N VAL A 261 4.09 -16.96 5.74
CA VAL A 261 5.49 -16.80 6.17
C VAL A 261 6.34 -17.90 5.50
N PRO A 262 7.65 -17.68 5.24
CA PRO A 262 8.51 -18.74 4.71
C PRO A 262 8.48 -19.99 5.59
N ALA A 263 8.25 -21.16 4.98
CA ALA A 263 8.28 -22.45 5.69
C ALA A 263 9.68 -22.76 6.27
N GLN A 264 10.70 -22.37 5.53
CA GLN A 264 12.10 -22.48 5.91
C GLN A 264 12.78 -21.15 5.59
N PRO A 265 12.82 -20.20 6.53
CA PRO A 265 13.47 -18.91 6.28
C PRO A 265 14.99 -19.08 6.22
N GLU A 266 15.61 -18.43 5.22
CA GLU A 266 17.06 -18.46 4.97
C GLU A 266 17.71 -17.17 5.50
N PHE A 267 18.81 -17.32 6.25
CA PHE A 267 19.56 -16.20 6.83
C PHE A 267 21.07 -16.27 6.55
N PHE A 268 21.54 -17.25 5.75
CA PHE A 268 22.97 -17.38 5.39
C PHE A 268 23.89 -17.31 6.62
N ASP A 269 23.57 -18.08 7.65
CA ASP A 269 24.29 -18.18 8.94
C ASP A 269 24.22 -16.91 9.83
N ASP A 270 23.40 -15.91 9.51
CA ASP A 270 23.16 -14.76 10.41
C ASP A 270 22.13 -15.09 11.49
N ALA A 271 22.57 -15.77 12.54
CA ALA A 271 21.73 -16.20 13.67
C ALA A 271 21.05 -15.03 14.40
N GLN A 272 21.64 -13.82 14.35
CA GLN A 272 21.03 -12.62 14.97
C GLN A 272 19.82 -12.12 14.16
N ALA A 273 19.93 -12.14 12.83
CA ALA A 273 18.83 -11.80 11.95
C ALA A 273 17.69 -12.82 12.07
N GLU A 274 18.02 -14.13 12.08
CA GLU A 274 17.06 -15.21 12.30
C GLU A 274 16.32 -15.05 13.62
N ALA A 275 17.06 -14.86 14.72
CA ALA A 275 16.48 -14.71 16.05
C ALA A 275 15.52 -13.52 16.12
N ALA A 276 15.88 -12.36 15.54
CA ALA A 276 15.04 -11.16 15.51
C ALA A 276 13.76 -11.38 14.70
N TYR A 277 13.84 -12.01 13.54
CA TYR A 277 12.67 -12.35 12.71
C TYR A 277 11.74 -13.32 13.45
N MET A 278 12.26 -14.42 13.96
CA MET A 278 11.47 -15.42 14.69
C MET A 278 10.85 -14.85 15.96
N GLN A 279 11.56 -13.95 16.67
CA GLN A 279 11.01 -13.25 17.83
C GLN A 279 9.88 -12.31 17.42
N THR A 280 10.04 -11.60 16.30
CA THR A 280 9.00 -10.73 15.76
C THR A 280 7.74 -11.52 15.42
N LEU A 281 7.86 -12.65 14.69
CA LEU A 281 6.72 -13.49 14.36
C LEU A 281 6.02 -14.05 15.61
N ARG A 282 6.78 -14.55 16.60
CA ARG A 282 6.20 -15.03 17.88
C ARG A 282 5.42 -13.94 18.60
N HIS A 283 5.92 -12.70 18.58
CA HIS A 283 5.24 -11.58 19.21
C HIS A 283 3.92 -11.23 18.52
N LEU A 284 3.91 -11.28 17.20
CA LEU A 284 2.72 -11.01 16.39
C LEU A 284 1.72 -12.17 16.38
N ALA A 285 2.17 -13.40 16.69
CA ALA A 285 1.33 -14.60 16.67
C ALA A 285 0.18 -14.56 17.69
N ALA A 286 0.31 -13.82 18.78
CA ALA A 286 -0.69 -13.78 19.84
C ALA A 286 -2.05 -13.22 19.35
N ASP A 287 -2.06 -12.27 18.41
CA ASP A 287 -3.27 -11.57 18.01
C ASP A 287 -3.49 -11.51 16.49
N LEU A 288 -2.42 -11.25 15.73
CA LEU A 288 -2.51 -10.92 14.29
C LEU A 288 -2.06 -12.05 13.38
N LEU A 289 -1.25 -12.99 13.88
CA LEU A 289 -0.64 -14.11 13.15
C LEU A 289 -0.97 -15.47 13.81
N ALA A 290 -2.20 -15.64 14.31
CA ALA A 290 -2.58 -16.83 15.08
C ALA A 290 -2.36 -18.15 14.31
N ASN A 291 -2.54 -18.15 12.98
CA ASN A 291 -2.36 -19.32 12.12
C ASN A 291 -1.71 -18.91 10.80
N PRO A 292 -0.39 -18.63 10.76
CA PRO A 292 0.28 -18.28 9.53
C PRO A 292 0.37 -19.50 8.60
N VAL A 293 0.24 -19.24 7.28
CA VAL A 293 0.43 -20.27 6.25
C VAL A 293 1.91 -20.41 5.96
N ALA A 294 2.44 -21.62 6.09
CA ALA A 294 3.82 -21.91 5.70
C ALA A 294 3.96 -21.91 4.17
N VAL A 295 4.83 -21.05 3.63
CA VAL A 295 5.03 -20.86 2.19
C VAL A 295 6.35 -21.45 1.74
N ASP A 296 6.30 -22.31 0.74
CA ASP A 296 7.50 -22.74 0.02
C ASP A 296 8.00 -21.56 -0.84
N MET A 297 9.22 -21.09 -0.54
CA MET A 297 9.85 -19.98 -1.27
C MET A 297 10.51 -20.42 -2.59
N ALA A 298 10.62 -21.71 -2.89
CA ALA A 298 11.34 -22.19 -4.07
C ALA A 298 10.80 -21.60 -5.40
N PRO A 299 9.47 -21.53 -5.65
CA PRO A 299 8.95 -20.90 -6.87
C PRO A 299 9.27 -19.40 -6.94
N LEU A 300 9.19 -18.68 -5.83
CA LEU A 300 9.49 -17.25 -5.77
C LEU A 300 10.99 -16.98 -5.98
N ASN A 301 11.85 -17.83 -5.43
CA ASN A 301 13.29 -17.75 -5.62
C ASN A 301 13.71 -18.13 -7.05
N ALA A 302 12.98 -19.00 -7.74
CA ALA A 302 13.18 -19.25 -9.16
C ALA A 302 12.94 -17.98 -9.99
N VAL A 303 11.86 -17.25 -9.72
CA VAL A 303 11.62 -15.92 -10.32
C VAL A 303 12.74 -14.94 -9.99
N ALA A 304 13.18 -14.89 -8.72
CA ALA A 304 14.24 -13.96 -8.28
C ALA A 304 15.55 -14.13 -9.06
N ARG A 305 15.90 -15.37 -9.43
CA ARG A 305 17.12 -15.67 -10.22
C ARG A 305 17.09 -15.06 -11.61
N LEU A 306 15.93 -14.95 -12.26
CA LEU A 306 15.80 -14.38 -13.60
C LEU A 306 16.30 -12.93 -13.68
N LEU A 307 16.25 -12.18 -12.58
CA LEU A 307 16.57 -10.76 -12.56
C LEU A 307 18.06 -10.48 -12.82
N TYR A 308 18.96 -11.29 -12.25
CA TYR A 308 20.40 -11.07 -12.34
C TYR A 308 21.14 -12.21 -13.03
N ASP A 309 20.65 -13.45 -12.97
CA ASP A 309 21.25 -14.59 -13.65
C ASP A 309 20.68 -14.75 -15.06
N GLY A 310 19.50 -14.17 -15.31
CA GLY A 310 18.84 -14.11 -16.60
C GLY A 310 19.05 -12.81 -17.38
N PRO A 311 18.39 -12.68 -18.54
CA PRO A 311 18.61 -11.59 -19.49
C PRO A 311 18.01 -10.23 -19.05
N TRP A 312 17.35 -10.12 -17.88
CA TRP A 312 16.87 -8.80 -17.41
C TRP A 312 17.98 -7.79 -17.17
N VAL A 313 19.24 -8.22 -17.06
CA VAL A 313 20.40 -7.30 -17.06
C VAL A 313 20.52 -6.52 -18.37
N ALA A 314 19.89 -6.99 -19.47
CA ALA A 314 19.83 -6.28 -20.73
C ALA A 314 19.03 -4.96 -20.66
N GLU A 315 18.03 -4.87 -19.76
CA GLU A 315 17.34 -3.59 -19.52
C GLU A 315 18.28 -2.54 -18.92
N ARG A 316 19.18 -2.95 -18.00
CA ARG A 316 20.24 -2.05 -17.46
C ARG A 316 21.19 -1.60 -18.56
N ARG A 317 21.57 -2.52 -19.44
CA ARG A 317 22.38 -2.22 -20.62
C ARG A 317 21.66 -1.26 -21.56
N ALA A 318 20.38 -1.47 -21.83
CA ALA A 318 19.57 -0.58 -22.66
C ALA A 318 19.41 0.82 -22.04
N ALA A 319 19.34 0.93 -20.71
CA ALA A 319 19.21 2.20 -20.01
C ALA A 319 20.45 3.11 -20.11
N ILE A 320 21.66 2.53 -20.06
CA ILE A 320 22.93 3.25 -20.03
C ILE A 320 23.92 2.80 -21.11
N GLY A 321 23.47 2.00 -22.09
CA GLY A 321 24.30 1.24 -23.01
C GLY A 321 25.39 2.05 -23.70
N GLY A 322 25.04 3.17 -24.29
CA GLY A 322 26.01 4.05 -24.97
C GLY A 322 27.06 4.59 -24.01
N PHE A 323 26.69 4.91 -22.80
CA PHE A 323 27.58 5.42 -21.77
C PHE A 323 28.59 4.35 -21.31
N LEU A 324 28.17 3.10 -21.15
CA LEU A 324 29.09 2.00 -20.81
C LEU A 324 30.19 1.81 -21.88
N ASP A 325 29.88 2.05 -23.14
CA ASP A 325 30.85 1.86 -24.24
C ASP A 325 31.88 2.96 -24.32
N THR A 326 31.49 4.19 -23.97
CA THR A 326 32.35 5.37 -24.11
C THR A 326 33.01 5.83 -22.82
N GLU A 327 32.36 5.59 -21.67
CA GLU A 327 32.73 6.15 -20.36
C GLU A 327 32.86 5.05 -19.26
N ARG A 328 33.23 3.84 -19.65
CA ARG A 328 33.34 2.69 -18.73
C ARG A 328 34.23 2.96 -17.51
N GLU A 329 35.32 3.72 -17.71
CA GLU A 329 36.27 4.06 -16.64
C GLU A 329 35.70 5.04 -15.60
N ALA A 330 34.63 5.79 -15.94
CA ALA A 330 33.90 6.65 -15.03
C ALA A 330 32.87 5.89 -14.18
N MET A 331 32.63 4.62 -14.49
CA MET A 331 31.68 3.79 -13.77
C MET A 331 32.34 3.06 -12.59
N ASP A 332 31.54 2.77 -11.57
CA ASP A 332 31.91 1.79 -10.54
C ASP A 332 32.22 0.44 -11.21
N PRO A 333 33.38 -0.19 -10.95
CA PRO A 333 33.82 -1.40 -11.65
C PRO A 333 32.87 -2.58 -11.47
N VAL A 334 32.19 -2.69 -10.31
CA VAL A 334 31.23 -3.77 -10.04
C VAL A 334 29.95 -3.50 -10.86
N VAL A 335 29.50 -2.26 -10.92
CA VAL A 335 28.33 -1.88 -11.72
C VAL A 335 28.59 -2.10 -13.21
N ALA A 336 29.76 -1.67 -13.72
CA ALA A 336 30.16 -1.89 -15.10
C ALA A 336 30.22 -3.39 -15.45
N ALA A 337 30.75 -4.23 -14.55
CA ALA A 337 30.80 -5.68 -14.73
C ALA A 337 29.40 -6.32 -14.74
N VAL A 338 28.49 -5.88 -13.87
CA VAL A 338 27.10 -6.38 -13.82
C VAL A 338 26.36 -6.04 -15.10
N VAL A 339 26.46 -4.77 -15.57
CA VAL A 339 25.77 -4.34 -16.80
C VAL A 339 26.34 -5.00 -18.04
N ALA A 340 27.66 -5.21 -18.11
CA ALA A 340 28.32 -5.89 -19.22
C ALA A 340 27.91 -7.36 -19.38
N ARG A 341 27.38 -8.00 -18.33
CA ARG A 341 26.81 -9.38 -18.45
C ARG A 341 25.68 -9.46 -19.47
N ALA A 342 25.02 -8.36 -19.77
CA ALA A 342 23.97 -8.29 -20.79
C ALA A 342 24.48 -8.74 -22.18
N ASP A 343 25.75 -8.53 -22.49
CA ASP A 343 26.36 -8.84 -23.79
C ASP A 343 26.46 -10.38 -24.05
N ALA A 344 26.26 -11.21 -22.99
CA ALA A 344 26.22 -12.67 -23.10
C ALA A 344 24.84 -13.21 -23.50
N PHE A 345 23.80 -12.40 -23.51
CA PHE A 345 22.43 -12.82 -23.81
C PHE A 345 21.97 -12.35 -25.18
N SER A 346 21.32 -13.23 -25.92
CA SER A 346 20.67 -12.94 -27.18
C SER A 346 19.21 -12.49 -26.98
N ALA A 347 18.59 -12.00 -28.06
CA ALA A 347 17.14 -11.74 -28.07
C ALA A 347 16.33 -13.03 -27.84
N VAL A 348 16.82 -14.18 -28.29
CA VAL A 348 16.19 -15.48 -28.04
C VAL A 348 16.19 -15.80 -26.55
N ASP A 349 17.30 -15.58 -25.85
CA ASP A 349 17.38 -15.78 -24.40
C ASP A 349 16.42 -14.89 -23.66
N ALA A 350 16.25 -13.63 -24.11
CA ALA A 350 15.29 -12.70 -23.53
C ALA A 350 13.84 -13.18 -23.65
N PHE A 351 13.46 -13.72 -24.82
CA PHE A 351 12.12 -14.30 -25.00
C PHE A 351 11.91 -15.60 -24.23
N ASN A 352 12.91 -16.48 -24.21
CA ASN A 352 12.86 -17.71 -23.41
C ASN A 352 12.66 -17.40 -21.93
N ALA A 353 13.38 -16.42 -21.38
CA ALA A 353 13.20 -16.00 -19.99
C ALA A 353 11.82 -15.37 -19.71
N GLN A 354 11.20 -14.69 -20.70
CA GLN A 354 9.82 -14.22 -20.57
C GLN A 354 8.82 -15.39 -20.53
N TYR A 355 9.04 -16.44 -21.34
CA TYR A 355 8.22 -17.65 -21.29
C TYR A 355 8.38 -18.36 -19.95
N GLU A 356 9.61 -18.53 -19.46
CA GLU A 356 9.90 -19.11 -18.13
C GLU A 356 9.23 -18.25 -17.01
N LEU A 357 9.34 -16.93 -17.07
CA LEU A 357 8.66 -16.06 -16.11
C LEU A 357 7.13 -16.26 -16.13
N ALA A 358 6.54 -16.46 -17.29
CA ALA A 358 5.09 -16.69 -17.39
C ALA A 358 4.67 -18.02 -16.73
N GLU A 359 5.48 -19.07 -16.84
CA GLU A 359 5.27 -20.34 -16.15
C GLU A 359 5.45 -20.21 -14.63
N LEU A 360 6.54 -19.58 -14.20
CA LEU A 360 6.82 -19.35 -12.78
C LEU A 360 5.78 -18.43 -12.13
N ARG A 361 5.23 -17.48 -12.89
CA ARG A 361 4.13 -16.60 -12.42
C ARG A 361 2.91 -17.40 -12.05
N ARG A 362 2.57 -18.47 -12.80
CA ARG A 362 1.46 -19.37 -12.45
C ARG A 362 1.66 -20.05 -11.11
N ALA A 363 2.86 -20.49 -10.81
CA ALA A 363 3.19 -21.07 -9.50
C ALA A 363 3.06 -20.04 -8.37
N ALA A 364 3.54 -18.80 -8.62
CA ALA A 364 3.40 -17.70 -7.66
C ALA A 364 1.94 -17.28 -7.45
N GLU A 365 1.13 -17.21 -8.53
CA GLU A 365 -0.31 -16.92 -8.45
C GLU A 365 -1.05 -17.92 -7.56
N ALA A 366 -0.68 -19.22 -7.61
CA ALA A 366 -1.25 -20.24 -6.74
C ALA A 366 -0.94 -19.96 -5.25
N ILE A 367 0.30 -19.54 -4.93
CA ILE A 367 0.67 -19.14 -3.56
C ILE A 367 -0.20 -17.95 -3.12
N PHE A 368 -0.27 -16.89 -3.92
CA PHE A 368 -1.03 -15.68 -3.58
C PHE A 368 -2.56 -15.84 -3.70
N ALA A 369 -3.08 -16.93 -4.25
CA ALA A 369 -4.51 -17.27 -4.19
C ALA A 369 -4.93 -17.64 -2.76
N GLU A 370 -4.04 -18.25 -2.00
CA GLU A 370 -4.26 -18.67 -0.61
C GLU A 370 -3.92 -17.59 0.42
N LEU A 371 -3.26 -16.49 0.00
CA LEU A 371 -2.77 -15.44 0.88
C LEU A 371 -3.37 -14.08 0.53
N ASP A 372 -3.50 -13.25 1.56
CA ASP A 372 -3.68 -11.81 1.41
C ASP A 372 -2.33 -11.09 1.45
N VAL A 373 -1.43 -11.54 2.33
CA VAL A 373 -0.11 -10.94 2.55
C VAL A 373 0.91 -12.05 2.85
N LEU A 374 2.10 -11.94 2.25
CA LEU A 374 3.29 -12.72 2.62
C LEU A 374 4.22 -11.82 3.45
N ILE A 375 4.64 -12.27 4.63
CA ILE A 375 5.59 -11.57 5.50
C ILE A 375 6.95 -12.27 5.46
N VAL A 376 7.98 -11.56 5.01
CA VAL A 376 9.36 -12.05 4.91
C VAL A 376 10.33 -11.11 5.64
N PRO A 377 11.56 -11.54 5.98
CA PRO A 377 12.61 -10.60 6.36
C PRO A 377 12.83 -9.55 5.27
N SER A 378 13.09 -8.29 5.62
CA SER A 378 13.44 -7.27 4.61
C SER A 378 14.77 -7.56 3.93
N ALA A 379 15.71 -8.19 4.67
CA ALA A 379 16.93 -8.79 4.16
C ALA A 379 17.34 -9.93 5.08
N PRO A 380 18.03 -10.97 4.57
CA PRO A 380 18.42 -12.13 5.36
C PRO A 380 19.62 -11.86 6.29
N THR A 381 20.50 -10.92 5.92
CA THR A 381 21.71 -10.57 6.68
C THR A 381 21.91 -9.06 6.68
N HIS A 382 22.75 -8.55 7.60
CA HIS A 382 23.15 -7.13 7.61
C HIS A 382 24.69 -7.05 7.60
N PRO A 383 25.32 -6.95 6.41
CA PRO A 383 26.77 -7.01 6.29
C PRO A 383 27.44 -5.68 6.66
N THR A 384 28.72 -5.76 7.05
CA THR A 384 29.59 -4.59 7.15
C THR A 384 30.04 -4.12 5.76
N ILE A 385 30.50 -2.86 5.68
CA ILE A 385 31.07 -2.29 4.46
C ILE A 385 32.27 -3.13 3.99
N ASP A 386 33.11 -3.59 4.91
CA ASP A 386 34.30 -4.39 4.56
C ASP A 386 33.93 -5.78 4.04
N GLN A 387 32.88 -6.41 4.57
CA GLN A 387 32.37 -7.67 4.00
C GLN A 387 31.89 -7.48 2.56
N VAL A 388 31.20 -6.37 2.25
CA VAL A 388 30.78 -6.06 0.88
C VAL A 388 31.99 -5.80 -0.02
N ARG A 389 33.01 -5.12 0.44
CA ARG A 389 34.25 -4.86 -0.33
C ARG A 389 35.02 -6.14 -0.62
N ALA A 390 35.02 -7.09 0.32
CA ALA A 390 35.70 -8.38 0.15
C ALA A 390 34.98 -9.28 -0.89
N ASP A 391 33.65 -9.27 -0.93
CA ASP A 391 32.86 -10.02 -1.91
C ASP A 391 31.64 -9.22 -2.36
N PRO A 392 31.82 -8.30 -3.33
CA PRO A 392 30.79 -7.33 -3.71
C PRO A 392 29.64 -7.96 -4.50
N ILE A 393 29.77 -9.16 -5.01
CA ILE A 393 28.74 -9.84 -5.81
C ILE A 393 27.90 -10.76 -4.91
N ALA A 394 28.50 -11.72 -4.22
CA ALA A 394 27.75 -12.69 -3.45
C ALA A 394 27.06 -12.06 -2.24
N VAL A 395 27.70 -11.13 -1.52
CA VAL A 395 27.08 -10.41 -0.40
C VAL A 395 25.87 -9.61 -0.89
N ASN A 396 26.00 -8.89 -2.00
CA ASN A 396 24.86 -8.16 -2.59
C ASN A 396 23.74 -9.11 -3.02
N SER A 397 24.05 -10.26 -3.62
CA SER A 397 23.04 -11.21 -4.11
C SER A 397 22.21 -11.80 -2.97
N ARG A 398 22.84 -12.10 -1.82
CA ARG A 398 22.13 -12.57 -0.62
C ARG A 398 21.07 -11.57 -0.16
N LEU A 399 21.35 -10.26 -0.20
CA LEU A 399 20.40 -9.22 0.22
C LEU A 399 19.12 -9.22 -0.61
N GLY A 400 19.17 -9.67 -1.87
CA GLY A 400 18.04 -9.77 -2.78
C GLY A 400 17.15 -11.00 -2.60
N TYR A 401 17.49 -11.94 -1.70
CA TYR A 401 16.82 -13.23 -1.57
C TYR A 401 15.29 -13.10 -1.37
N TYR A 402 14.86 -12.17 -0.53
CA TYR A 402 13.45 -11.93 -0.24
C TYR A 402 12.80 -10.83 -1.07
N THR A 403 13.55 -10.17 -1.97
CA THR A 403 13.07 -8.95 -2.63
C THR A 403 13.05 -9.01 -4.15
N ASN A 404 13.94 -9.78 -4.79
CA ASN A 404 14.14 -9.73 -6.24
C ASN A 404 12.94 -10.21 -7.07
N PHE A 405 12.10 -11.12 -6.55
CA PHE A 405 10.92 -11.63 -7.27
C PHE A 405 9.74 -10.64 -7.31
N VAL A 406 9.70 -9.68 -6.39
CA VAL A 406 8.50 -8.85 -6.13
C VAL A 406 8.11 -8.02 -7.35
N ASN A 407 9.08 -7.36 -8.00
CA ASN A 407 8.81 -6.52 -9.16
C ASN A 407 8.51 -7.36 -10.43
N LEU A 408 9.21 -8.49 -10.63
CA LEU A 408 8.96 -9.43 -11.74
C LEU A 408 7.54 -10.01 -11.70
N LEU A 409 6.97 -10.18 -10.50
CA LEU A 409 5.61 -10.71 -10.30
C LEU A 409 4.53 -9.62 -10.19
N ASP A 410 4.87 -8.35 -10.44
CA ASP A 410 3.94 -7.22 -10.28
C ASP A 410 3.29 -7.15 -8.89
N LEU A 411 4.05 -7.43 -7.83
CA LEU A 411 3.59 -7.35 -6.44
C LEU A 411 3.90 -5.97 -5.85
N CYS A 412 3.10 -5.51 -4.89
CA CYS A 412 3.43 -4.36 -4.05
C CYS A 412 4.04 -4.81 -2.72
N ALA A 413 4.75 -3.91 -2.03
CA ALA A 413 5.39 -4.27 -0.77
C ALA A 413 5.55 -3.08 0.19
N LEU A 414 5.55 -3.39 1.49
CA LEU A 414 5.74 -2.45 2.57
C LEU A 414 6.74 -3.02 3.56
N ALA A 415 7.95 -2.46 3.60
CA ALA A 415 8.92 -2.75 4.66
C ALA A 415 8.59 -1.92 5.90
N ILE A 416 8.58 -2.56 7.07
CA ILE A 416 8.36 -1.93 8.37
C ILE A 416 9.42 -2.36 9.38
N PRO A 417 9.72 -1.55 10.41
CA PRO A 417 10.60 -1.95 11.49
C PRO A 417 10.07 -3.21 12.20
N ALA A 418 10.99 -4.12 12.52
CA ALA A 418 10.75 -5.30 13.32
C ALA A 418 11.34 -5.14 14.74
N LEU A 419 11.25 -6.16 15.59
CA LEU A 419 11.97 -6.17 16.86
C LEU A 419 13.48 -6.13 16.58
N PRO A 420 14.24 -5.30 17.31
CA PRO A 420 15.67 -5.11 17.06
C PRO A 420 16.45 -6.40 17.33
N ARG A 421 17.57 -6.55 16.64
CA ARG A 421 18.56 -7.63 16.85
C ARG A 421 19.21 -7.48 18.22
N ALA A 422 19.74 -8.57 18.77
CA ALA A 422 20.42 -8.55 20.06
C ALA A 422 21.76 -7.77 20.02
N ASP A 423 22.40 -7.67 18.83
CA ASP A 423 23.60 -6.86 18.59
C ASP A 423 23.30 -5.36 18.42
N GLY A 424 22.02 -4.95 18.55
CA GLY A 424 21.60 -3.55 18.46
C GLY A 424 21.32 -3.04 17.06
N LEU A 425 21.63 -3.82 16.01
CA LEU A 425 21.28 -3.45 14.64
C LEU A 425 19.76 -3.47 14.44
N PRO A 426 19.23 -2.59 13.58
CA PRO A 426 17.84 -2.65 13.18
C PRO A 426 17.53 -3.96 12.45
N ALA A 427 16.29 -4.43 12.59
CA ALA A 427 15.71 -5.47 11.77
C ALA A 427 14.42 -4.96 11.12
N GLY A 428 14.08 -5.49 9.96
CA GLY A 428 12.86 -5.16 9.25
C GLY A 428 12.14 -6.41 8.76
N ILE A 429 10.83 -6.32 8.66
CA ILE A 429 10.00 -7.28 7.93
C ILE A 429 9.34 -6.58 6.75
N THR A 430 9.11 -7.33 5.68
CA THR A 430 8.44 -6.83 4.48
C THR A 430 7.13 -7.57 4.26
N LEU A 431 6.05 -6.82 4.19
CA LEU A 431 4.72 -7.27 3.79
C LEU A 431 4.64 -7.21 2.27
N ILE A 432 4.26 -8.31 1.63
CA ILE A 432 4.17 -8.42 0.17
C ILE A 432 2.74 -8.79 -0.18
N GLY A 433 2.14 -8.06 -1.12
CA GLY A 433 0.78 -8.26 -1.59
C GLY A 433 0.68 -8.20 -3.11
N LYS A 434 -0.46 -8.64 -3.65
CA LYS A 434 -0.78 -8.55 -5.08
C LYS A 434 -0.84 -7.10 -5.55
N ALA A 435 -0.73 -6.86 -6.85
CA ALA A 435 -1.00 -5.54 -7.43
C ALA A 435 -2.34 -4.98 -6.95
N GLY A 436 -2.35 -3.73 -6.49
CA GLY A 436 -3.52 -3.07 -5.91
C GLY A 436 -3.75 -3.33 -4.41
N ALA A 437 -2.93 -4.17 -3.75
CA ALA A 437 -3.03 -4.43 -2.32
C ALA A 437 -2.39 -3.34 -1.44
N ASP A 438 -1.92 -2.23 -2.01
CA ASP A 438 -1.19 -1.17 -1.29
C ASP A 438 -1.94 -0.69 -0.03
N HIS A 439 -3.27 -0.48 -0.12
CA HIS A 439 -4.10 -0.12 1.03
C HIS A 439 -4.19 -1.23 2.08
N GLN A 440 -4.27 -2.49 1.64
CA GLN A 440 -4.25 -3.65 2.53
C GLN A 440 -2.95 -3.69 3.33
N LEU A 441 -1.79 -3.54 2.64
CA LEU A 441 -0.48 -3.54 3.28
C LEU A 441 -0.31 -2.38 4.26
N ALA A 442 -0.77 -1.17 3.90
CA ALA A 442 -0.72 -0.02 4.79
C ALA A 442 -1.59 -0.24 6.05
N THR A 443 -2.80 -0.79 5.89
CA THR A 443 -3.72 -1.07 7.02
C THR A 443 -3.14 -2.12 7.96
N LEU A 444 -2.66 -3.24 7.44
CA LEU A 444 -2.02 -4.27 8.25
C LEU A 444 -0.71 -3.76 8.86
N GLY A 445 0.11 -3.04 8.10
CA GLY A 445 1.37 -2.47 8.55
C GLY A 445 1.22 -1.55 9.76
N ARG A 446 0.20 -0.68 9.79
CA ARG A 446 -0.13 0.15 10.97
C ARG A 446 -0.41 -0.69 12.20
N ALA A 447 -1.24 -1.72 12.06
CA ALA A 447 -1.59 -2.62 13.16
C ALA A 447 -0.36 -3.36 13.71
N LEU A 448 0.51 -3.86 12.81
CA LEU A 448 1.74 -4.55 13.20
C LEU A 448 2.73 -3.62 13.90
N VAL A 449 2.98 -2.43 13.36
CA VAL A 449 3.89 -1.43 13.97
C VAL A 449 3.38 -1.01 15.36
N ALA A 450 2.09 -0.73 15.51
CA ALA A 450 1.51 -0.38 16.81
C ALA A 450 1.68 -1.51 17.83
N ARG A 451 1.52 -2.77 17.42
CA ARG A 451 1.72 -3.93 18.28
C ARG A 451 3.17 -4.11 18.72
N LEU A 452 4.12 -3.92 17.79
CA LEU A 452 5.57 -4.00 18.08
C LEU A 452 6.03 -2.86 19.01
N ALA A 453 5.51 -1.64 18.82
CA ALA A 453 5.83 -0.50 19.66
C ALA A 453 5.34 -0.64 21.13
N ALA A 454 4.15 -1.22 21.34
CA ALA A 454 3.59 -1.45 22.66
C ALA A 454 4.50 -2.30 23.56
N GLN A 455 5.28 -3.23 22.99
CA GLN A 455 6.23 -4.05 23.72
C GLN A 455 7.52 -3.30 24.06
N SER A 456 8.00 -2.44 23.19
CA SER A 456 9.21 -1.64 23.45
C SER A 456 9.01 -0.68 24.62
N GLY A 457 7.83 -0.07 24.77
CA GLY A 457 7.43 0.76 25.90
C GLY A 457 7.33 -0.04 27.22
N ALA A 458 6.83 -1.28 27.17
CA ALA A 458 6.76 -2.15 28.35
C ALA A 458 8.16 -2.56 28.88
N ARG A 459 9.17 -2.68 28.02
CA ARG A 459 10.55 -3.02 28.42
C ARG A 459 11.30 -1.84 29.05
N THR A 460 11.02 -0.60 28.65
CA THR A 460 11.60 0.60 29.30
C THR A 460 11.01 0.84 30.70
N GLY A 461 9.74 0.48 30.95
CA GLY A 461 9.13 0.53 32.29
C GLY A 461 9.54 -0.62 33.22
N ALA A 462 10.05 -1.73 32.69
CA ALA A 462 10.38 -2.94 33.46
C ALA A 462 11.85 -3.01 33.95
N ARG A 463 12.71 -2.01 33.66
CA ARG A 463 14.10 -2.02 34.10
C ARG A 463 14.29 -1.68 35.60
N THR A 464 13.21 -1.52 36.39
CA THR A 464 13.25 -1.30 37.82
C THR A 464 12.71 -2.44 38.68
N ALA A 465 12.36 -3.61 38.10
CA ALA A 465 11.99 -4.79 38.89
C ALA A 465 12.56 -6.06 38.27
N ALA A 466 13.35 -6.81 39.02
CA ALA A 466 13.91 -8.09 38.61
C ALA A 466 12.80 -9.17 38.52
N PRO A 467 12.79 -10.03 37.48
CA PRO A 467 11.79 -11.08 37.35
C PRO A 467 12.26 -12.42 37.87
N SER A 468 11.35 -13.09 38.59
CA SER A 468 11.41 -14.55 38.83
C SER A 468 10.86 -15.32 37.60
N PRO A 469 11.36 -16.55 37.31
CA PRO A 469 11.07 -17.24 36.07
C PRO A 469 9.82 -18.11 36.19
N SER A 470 8.79 -17.86 35.36
CA SER A 470 7.80 -18.87 35.00
C SER A 470 6.95 -18.43 33.80
N SER A 471 7.22 -18.94 32.63
CA SER A 471 6.25 -19.15 31.54
C SER A 471 6.85 -20.04 30.45
N ALA A 472 6.89 -21.33 30.71
CA ALA A 472 7.08 -22.36 29.70
C ALA A 472 5.70 -22.82 29.25
N GLY A 473 5.19 -22.27 28.16
CA GLY A 473 3.87 -22.68 27.66
C GLY A 473 3.54 -22.30 26.21
N ALA A 474 4.16 -21.23 25.68
CA ALA A 474 3.80 -20.74 24.36
C ALA A 474 4.79 -21.11 23.22
N SER A 475 5.83 -21.88 23.55
CA SER A 475 6.92 -22.22 22.60
C SER A 475 6.65 -23.44 21.71
N SER A 476 5.60 -24.22 21.95
CA SER A 476 5.40 -25.50 21.25
C SER A 476 4.63 -25.40 19.91
N ALA A 477 3.82 -24.38 19.72
CA ALA A 477 2.96 -24.29 18.53
C ALA A 477 3.71 -23.89 17.24
N LEU A 478 4.66 -22.98 17.33
CA LEU A 478 5.44 -22.54 16.15
C LEU A 478 6.56 -23.53 15.77
N SER A 479 7.17 -24.19 16.78
CA SER A 479 8.16 -25.26 16.51
C SER A 479 7.51 -26.49 15.91
N SER A 480 6.24 -26.81 16.24
CA SER A 480 5.53 -27.96 15.66
C SER A 480 5.10 -27.72 14.20
N ILE A 481 4.84 -26.47 13.80
CA ILE A 481 4.50 -26.13 12.41
C ILE A 481 5.72 -26.24 11.50
N LEU A 482 6.90 -25.87 11.99
CA LEU A 482 8.14 -25.91 11.22
C LEU A 482 8.81 -27.31 11.19
N SER A 483 8.45 -28.22 12.12
CA SER A 483 9.02 -29.57 12.19
C SER A 483 8.13 -30.67 11.56
N SER A 484 6.88 -30.37 11.19
CA SER A 484 5.94 -31.39 10.67
C SER A 484 5.96 -31.58 9.14
N THR A 485 6.78 -30.83 8.39
CA THR A 485 6.86 -30.94 6.92
C THR A 485 7.96 -31.84 6.37
N ALA A 486 8.74 -32.49 7.22
CA ALA A 486 9.78 -33.43 6.79
C ALA A 486 9.34 -34.89 7.02
N GLY A 487 8.37 -35.36 6.26
CA GLY A 487 8.07 -36.81 6.24
C GLY A 487 6.63 -37.14 5.91
N SER A 488 6.36 -37.41 4.68
CA SER A 488 5.51 -38.49 4.17
C SER A 488 4.95 -38.14 2.79
N ALA A 489 5.60 -38.64 1.78
CA ALA A 489 4.95 -38.98 0.52
C ALA A 489 4.44 -40.43 0.60
N ALA A 490 3.25 -40.65 0.04
CA ALA A 490 2.57 -41.90 -0.25
C ALA A 490 1.57 -42.43 0.79
N SER A 491 0.28 -42.31 0.50
CA SER A 491 -0.60 -43.44 0.23
C SER A 491 -2.05 -43.02 0.05
N SER A 492 -2.66 -43.61 -0.92
CA SER A 492 -3.99 -43.56 -1.49
C SER A 492 -5.18 -43.82 -0.54
N ALA A 493 -6.33 -43.19 -0.94
CA ALA A 493 -7.68 -43.73 -1.00
C ALA A 493 -8.55 -43.84 0.29
N SER A 494 -9.72 -43.27 0.14
CA SER A 494 -11.07 -43.74 0.46
C SER A 494 -11.89 -42.81 1.35
N LEU A 495 -12.95 -42.29 0.74
CA LEU A 495 -14.15 -41.77 1.45
C LEU A 495 -14.91 -42.92 2.10
N PRO A 496 -15.61 -42.74 3.23
CA PRO A 496 -17.03 -42.59 3.14
C PRO A 496 -17.74 -41.70 4.22
N GLY A 497 -18.95 -41.25 3.88
CA GLY A 497 -20.09 -41.38 4.73
C GLY A 497 -20.50 -40.20 5.61
N SER A 498 -21.54 -39.53 5.17
CA SER A 498 -22.48 -38.65 5.91
C SER A 498 -22.94 -39.16 7.26
N GLN A 499 -23.06 -38.27 8.27
CA GLN A 499 -24.22 -38.34 9.22
C GLN A 499 -24.52 -36.95 9.81
N SER A 500 -25.81 -36.64 9.73
CA SER A 500 -26.53 -35.51 10.29
C SER A 500 -26.64 -35.60 11.83
N GLY A 501 -26.55 -34.46 12.52
CA GLY A 501 -26.86 -34.33 13.90
C GLY A 501 -27.35 -32.93 14.25
N ALA A 502 -28.66 -32.75 14.25
CA ALA A 502 -29.34 -31.55 14.75
C ALA A 502 -29.19 -31.43 16.27
N ARG A 503 -28.88 -30.26 16.79
CA ARG A 503 -29.26 -29.85 18.15
C ARG A 503 -29.71 -28.40 18.21
N SER A 504 -30.83 -28.29 18.89
CA SER A 504 -31.73 -27.23 19.23
C SER A 504 -31.13 -25.89 19.69
N ALA A 505 -31.89 -24.87 19.34
CA ALA A 505 -31.77 -23.47 19.77
C ALA A 505 -32.12 -23.30 21.25
N ASP A 506 -31.44 -22.38 21.92
CA ASP A 506 -31.94 -21.76 23.15
C ASP A 506 -32.04 -20.25 22.92
N THR A 507 -33.25 -19.74 23.13
CA THR A 507 -33.65 -18.35 22.95
C THR A 507 -33.57 -17.63 24.28
N SER A 508 -32.77 -16.59 24.38
CA SER A 508 -32.99 -15.55 25.37
C SER A 508 -32.91 -14.18 24.71
N ALA A 509 -34.05 -13.51 24.71
CA ALA A 509 -34.24 -12.15 24.23
C ALA A 509 -33.50 -11.14 25.11
N ASN A 510 -32.70 -10.28 24.49
CA ASN A 510 -32.31 -9.01 25.10
C ASN A 510 -32.57 -7.88 24.12
N GLN A 511 -33.34 -6.89 24.53
CA GLN A 511 -33.72 -5.73 23.74
C GLN A 511 -32.52 -4.82 23.52
N PRO A 512 -32.33 -4.23 22.35
CA PRO A 512 -31.28 -3.24 22.12
C PRO A 512 -31.70 -1.85 22.59
N SER A 513 -30.91 -1.26 23.48
CA SER A 513 -30.92 0.15 23.81
C SER A 513 -30.49 0.99 22.60
N THR A 514 -31.34 1.94 22.22
CA THR A 514 -31.09 2.93 21.17
C THR A 514 -30.13 4.01 21.67
N SER A 515 -28.86 3.91 21.37
CA SER A 515 -27.94 5.07 21.21
C SER A 515 -26.65 4.58 20.50
N GLY A 516 -26.65 4.61 19.19
CA GLY A 516 -25.45 4.48 18.37
C GLY A 516 -24.65 5.80 18.42
N PRO A 517 -23.31 5.73 18.35
CA PRO A 517 -22.47 6.92 18.28
C PRO A 517 -22.80 7.71 17.01
N ALA A 518 -22.88 9.04 17.15
CA ALA A 518 -23.05 9.98 16.04
C ALA A 518 -21.88 9.80 15.07
N ILE A 519 -22.19 9.46 13.82
CA ILE A 519 -21.21 9.40 12.72
C ILE A 519 -20.82 10.84 12.42
N GLU A 520 -19.56 11.22 12.68
CA GLU A 520 -19.01 12.48 12.22
C GLU A 520 -19.14 12.62 10.69
N PRO A 521 -19.53 13.80 10.18
CA PRO A 521 -19.64 13.99 8.74
C PRO A 521 -18.27 13.86 8.08
N LEU A 522 -18.20 13.04 7.03
CA LEU A 522 -17.02 12.86 6.19
C LEU A 522 -16.51 14.22 5.67
N PRO A 523 -15.19 14.44 5.59
CA PRO A 523 -14.60 15.68 5.11
C PRO A 523 -15.05 16.00 3.68
N PRO A 524 -15.15 17.28 3.31
CA PRO A 524 -15.58 17.69 1.97
C PRO A 524 -14.64 17.13 0.90
N LEU A 525 -15.22 16.65 -0.22
CA LEU A 525 -14.44 16.22 -1.40
C LEU A 525 -13.55 17.37 -1.88
N PRO A 526 -12.33 17.07 -2.40
CA PRO A 526 -11.50 18.09 -3.03
C PRO A 526 -12.29 18.87 -4.09
N ALA A 527 -12.15 20.17 -4.14
CA ALA A 527 -12.96 21.08 -4.98
C ALA A 527 -12.91 20.78 -6.50
N ASN A 528 -12.07 19.86 -6.97
CA ASN A 528 -11.89 19.44 -8.37
C ASN A 528 -12.00 17.92 -8.59
N GLU A 529 -12.53 17.14 -7.65
CA GLU A 529 -12.73 15.70 -7.91
C GLU A 529 -13.99 15.53 -8.77
N PRO A 530 -13.91 14.91 -9.96
CA PRO A 530 -15.08 14.63 -10.76
C PRO A 530 -16.01 13.69 -10.00
N THR A 531 -17.28 14.08 -9.90
CA THR A 531 -18.34 13.34 -9.22
C THR A 531 -19.39 12.86 -10.19
N LEU A 532 -20.18 11.90 -9.79
CA LEU A 532 -21.30 11.34 -10.51
C LEU A 532 -22.50 11.24 -9.58
N ILE A 533 -23.69 11.62 -10.05
CA ILE A 533 -24.95 11.40 -9.32
C ILE A 533 -25.46 10.00 -9.59
N VAL A 534 -25.73 9.25 -8.49
CA VAL A 534 -26.28 7.89 -8.52
C VAL A 534 -27.64 7.87 -7.83
N ALA A 535 -28.65 7.35 -8.53
CA ALA A 535 -29.98 7.11 -7.97
C ALA A 535 -30.03 5.72 -7.31
N VAL A 536 -30.51 5.67 -6.08
CA VAL A 536 -30.73 4.42 -5.33
C VAL A 536 -32.20 4.28 -4.94
N VAL A 537 -32.70 3.04 -4.91
CA VAL A 537 -34.12 2.75 -4.77
C VAL A 537 -34.44 1.73 -3.67
N GLY A 538 -33.42 1.09 -3.05
CA GLY A 538 -33.71 -0.05 -2.16
C GLY A 538 -32.78 -0.16 -0.96
N ALA A 539 -32.03 -1.23 -0.89
CA ALA A 539 -31.15 -1.55 0.24
C ALA A 539 -30.04 -0.49 0.47
N HIS A 540 -29.78 0.39 -0.48
CA HIS A 540 -28.82 1.51 -0.39
C HIS A 540 -29.48 2.83 0.10
N LEU A 541 -30.81 2.92 0.25
CA LEU A 541 -31.45 4.10 0.85
C LEU A 541 -30.96 4.31 2.29
N ARG A 542 -31.00 5.54 2.77
CA ARG A 542 -30.56 5.87 4.14
C ARG A 542 -31.28 4.99 5.18
N GLY A 543 -30.49 4.46 6.12
CA GLY A 543 -30.98 3.55 7.16
C GLY A 543 -31.29 2.14 6.68
N GLN A 544 -31.00 1.78 5.43
CA GLN A 544 -31.13 0.44 4.89
C GLN A 544 -29.79 -0.32 4.94
N PRO A 545 -29.80 -1.67 4.91
CA PRO A 545 -28.62 -2.51 5.20
C PRO A 545 -27.38 -2.27 4.33
N LEU A 546 -27.53 -1.81 3.10
CA LEU A 546 -26.41 -1.56 2.18
C LEU A 546 -26.04 -0.06 2.04
N ASN A 547 -26.66 0.84 2.82
CA ASN A 547 -26.32 2.26 2.77
C ASN A 547 -24.84 2.51 3.17
N GLY A 548 -24.28 1.67 4.07
CA GLY A 548 -22.87 1.71 4.44
C GLY A 548 -21.92 1.63 3.24
N GLN A 549 -22.25 0.86 2.19
CA GLN A 549 -21.42 0.75 0.98
C GLN A 549 -21.30 2.07 0.21
N LEU A 550 -22.33 2.91 0.22
CA LEU A 550 -22.28 4.27 -0.36
C LEU A 550 -21.39 5.20 0.48
N LEU A 551 -21.55 5.14 1.81
CA LEU A 551 -20.77 5.97 2.73
C LEU A 551 -19.28 5.57 2.69
N GLU A 552 -18.96 4.29 2.68
CA GLU A 552 -17.60 3.76 2.52
C GLU A 552 -16.98 4.14 1.17
N ALA A 553 -17.81 4.22 0.12
CA ALA A 553 -17.41 4.74 -1.18
C ALA A 553 -17.33 6.28 -1.22
N GLY A 554 -17.42 6.97 -0.08
CA GLY A 554 -17.32 8.42 -0.01
C GLY A 554 -18.50 9.17 -0.66
N ALA A 555 -19.64 8.51 -0.86
CA ALA A 555 -20.82 9.14 -1.43
C ALA A 555 -21.48 10.10 -0.45
N ARG A 556 -22.04 11.19 -0.97
CA ARG A 556 -22.79 12.18 -0.22
C ARG A 556 -24.25 12.16 -0.62
N PHE A 557 -25.13 12.23 0.37
CA PHE A 557 -26.55 12.42 0.11
C PHE A 557 -26.80 13.80 -0.52
N VAL A 558 -27.50 13.81 -1.65
CA VAL A 558 -27.91 15.05 -2.35
C VAL A 558 -29.34 15.38 -2.00
N GLU A 559 -30.29 14.50 -2.37
CA GLU A 559 -31.71 14.72 -2.12
C GLU A 559 -32.54 13.44 -2.18
N ALA A 560 -33.73 13.46 -1.58
CA ALA A 560 -34.77 12.47 -1.80
C ALA A 560 -35.75 13.00 -2.82
N THR A 561 -36.03 12.24 -3.88
CA THR A 561 -36.89 12.64 -4.99
C THR A 561 -37.66 11.44 -5.56
N VAL A 562 -38.25 11.56 -6.74
CA VAL A 562 -38.95 10.47 -7.43
C VAL A 562 -38.48 10.36 -8.88
N THR A 563 -38.62 9.16 -9.48
CA THR A 563 -38.42 8.96 -10.92
C THR A 563 -39.52 9.66 -11.74
N SER A 564 -39.33 9.79 -13.07
CA SER A 564 -40.46 9.98 -14.00
C SER A 564 -41.53 8.90 -13.79
N ALA A 565 -42.75 9.16 -14.27
CA ALA A 565 -43.93 8.31 -14.01
C ALA A 565 -43.97 7.01 -14.82
N ASP A 566 -42.93 6.70 -15.61
CA ASP A 566 -42.80 5.58 -16.51
C ASP A 566 -41.92 4.44 -15.97
N TYR A 567 -41.92 4.25 -14.63
CA TYR A 567 -41.19 3.17 -13.95
C TYR A 567 -42.10 2.20 -13.22
N ARG A 568 -41.66 0.95 -13.15
CA ARG A 568 -42.26 -0.09 -12.30
C ARG A 568 -41.25 -0.54 -11.25
N LEU A 569 -41.75 -0.93 -10.08
CA LEU A 569 -40.93 -1.41 -8.96
C LEU A 569 -41.38 -2.83 -8.55
N TYR A 570 -40.40 -3.73 -8.43
CA TYR A 570 -40.62 -5.12 -8.05
C TYR A 570 -39.81 -5.49 -6.81
N ALA A 571 -40.32 -6.40 -5.99
CA ALA A 571 -39.54 -7.06 -4.94
C ALA A 571 -39.02 -8.40 -5.43
N LEU A 572 -37.69 -8.56 -5.46
CA LEU A 572 -37.04 -9.82 -5.91
C LEU A 572 -37.14 -10.90 -4.82
N ALA A 573 -37.59 -12.09 -5.22
CA ALA A 573 -37.65 -13.24 -4.33
C ALA A 573 -36.24 -13.81 -4.07
N GLY A 574 -36.01 -14.33 -2.84
CA GLY A 574 -34.79 -15.07 -2.48
C GLY A 574 -33.53 -14.23 -2.33
N THR A 575 -33.62 -12.90 -2.23
CA THR A 575 -32.47 -12.04 -1.98
C THR A 575 -32.29 -11.72 -0.49
N THR A 576 -31.04 -11.76 0.00
CA THR A 576 -30.67 -11.37 1.39
C THR A 576 -29.55 -10.35 1.34
N PRO A 577 -29.73 -9.09 1.82
CA PRO A 577 -31.04 -8.52 2.22
C PRO A 577 -32.02 -8.44 1.04
N PRO A 578 -33.33 -8.29 1.30
CA PRO A 578 -34.33 -8.11 0.26
C PRO A 578 -34.00 -6.93 -0.65
N LYS A 579 -34.13 -7.11 -1.97
CA LYS A 579 -33.73 -6.11 -2.97
C LYS A 579 -34.91 -5.74 -3.88
N PRO A 580 -35.14 -4.45 -4.15
CA PRO A 580 -36.05 -4.03 -5.18
C PRO A 580 -35.40 -4.08 -6.57
N ALA A 581 -36.24 -4.18 -7.58
CA ALA A 581 -35.92 -4.12 -8.99
C ALA A 581 -36.67 -2.94 -9.65
N LEU A 582 -35.94 -1.92 -10.07
CA LEU A 582 -36.51 -0.78 -10.79
C LEU A 582 -36.41 -1.02 -12.30
N VAL A 583 -37.55 -0.88 -12.99
CA VAL A 583 -37.65 -1.14 -14.44
C VAL A 583 -38.28 0.07 -15.13
N HIS A 584 -37.62 0.56 -16.17
CA HIS A 584 -38.17 1.60 -17.03
C HIS A 584 -39.16 0.98 -18.03
N SER A 585 -40.40 1.42 -18.01
CA SER A 585 -41.54 0.90 -18.78
C SER A 585 -42.26 2.02 -19.53
N PRO A 586 -41.64 2.60 -20.56
CA PRO A 586 -42.25 3.73 -21.28
C PRO A 586 -43.53 3.29 -22.00
N GLY A 587 -44.59 4.08 -21.81
CA GLY A 587 -45.91 3.80 -22.39
C GLY A 587 -46.76 2.77 -21.63
N ASP A 588 -46.30 2.26 -20.49
CA ASP A 588 -47.08 1.39 -19.61
C ASP A 588 -48.01 2.23 -18.75
N ALA A 589 -49.33 1.94 -18.87
CA ALA A 589 -50.37 2.66 -18.11
C ALA A 589 -50.29 2.46 -16.59
N ASP A 590 -49.66 1.41 -16.16
CA ASP A 590 -49.42 1.07 -14.74
C ASP A 590 -48.11 1.61 -14.20
N GLY A 591 -47.29 2.27 -15.02
CA GLY A 591 -46.05 2.95 -14.59
C GLY A 591 -46.34 4.05 -13.57
N ARG A 592 -45.46 4.28 -12.61
CA ARG A 592 -45.57 5.31 -11.60
C ARG A 592 -44.24 5.97 -11.31
N ALA A 593 -44.30 7.17 -10.70
CA ALA A 593 -43.14 7.79 -10.09
C ALA A 593 -42.73 7.01 -8.82
N ILE A 594 -41.49 6.55 -8.77
CA ILE A 594 -40.96 5.74 -7.68
C ILE A 594 -39.99 6.56 -6.82
N ALA A 595 -40.15 6.53 -5.50
CA ALA A 595 -39.28 7.22 -4.55
C ALA A 595 -37.85 6.70 -4.62
N ILE A 596 -36.89 7.60 -4.78
CA ILE A 596 -35.44 7.34 -4.89
C ILE A 596 -34.67 8.36 -4.04
N GLU A 597 -33.41 8.04 -3.76
CA GLU A 597 -32.45 9.01 -3.24
C GLU A 597 -31.33 9.22 -4.25
N LEU A 598 -30.90 10.47 -4.39
CA LEU A 598 -29.75 10.85 -5.20
C LEU A 598 -28.52 11.02 -4.29
N TRP A 599 -27.43 10.40 -4.69
CA TRP A 599 -26.17 10.44 -3.99
C TRP A 599 -25.06 10.90 -4.93
N GLU A 600 -24.24 11.83 -4.50
CA GLU A 600 -23.04 12.26 -5.22
C GLU A 600 -21.89 11.35 -4.83
N LEU A 601 -21.29 10.68 -5.81
CA LEU A 601 -20.20 9.70 -5.63
C LEU A 601 -18.96 10.16 -6.39
N PRO A 602 -17.74 10.12 -5.79
CA PRO A 602 -16.50 10.30 -6.52
C PRO A 602 -16.40 9.35 -7.70
N LEU A 603 -16.15 9.87 -8.90
CA LEU A 603 -16.17 9.06 -10.14
C LEU A 603 -15.18 7.89 -10.09
N ARG A 604 -14.02 8.06 -9.43
CA ARG A 604 -13.02 7.00 -9.24
C ARG A 604 -13.52 5.80 -8.44
N LEU A 605 -14.53 5.98 -7.59
CA LEU A 605 -15.08 4.93 -6.72
C LEU A 605 -16.34 4.27 -7.31
N PHE A 606 -16.91 4.87 -8.36
CA PHE A 606 -18.10 4.34 -9.04
C PHE A 606 -17.91 2.94 -9.61
N GLY A 607 -16.74 2.64 -10.19
CA GLY A 607 -16.42 1.30 -10.71
C GLY A 607 -16.45 0.21 -9.63
N GLY A 608 -15.95 0.50 -8.43
CA GLY A 608 -15.98 -0.39 -7.28
C GLY A 608 -17.42 -0.68 -6.80
N LEU A 609 -18.29 0.34 -6.81
CA LEU A 609 -19.70 0.16 -6.52
C LEU A 609 -20.40 -0.72 -7.58
N VAL A 610 -20.14 -0.47 -8.87
CA VAL A 610 -20.71 -1.26 -9.98
C VAL A 610 -20.31 -2.72 -9.91
N ALA A 611 -19.05 -3.01 -9.57
CA ALA A 611 -18.53 -4.37 -9.45
C ALA A 611 -19.22 -5.21 -8.34
N GLN A 612 -19.84 -4.56 -7.36
CA GLN A 612 -20.57 -5.20 -6.26
C GLN A 612 -22.05 -5.43 -6.57
N VAL A 613 -22.55 -4.96 -7.73
CA VAL A 613 -23.96 -5.12 -8.12
C VAL A 613 -24.16 -6.52 -8.69
N PRO A 614 -24.88 -7.42 -7.97
CA PRO A 614 -25.09 -8.77 -8.47
C PRO A 614 -26.21 -8.83 -9.51
N ALA A 615 -26.08 -9.72 -10.49
CA ALA A 615 -27.21 -10.03 -11.36
C ALA A 615 -28.45 -10.44 -10.55
N PRO A 616 -29.65 -10.09 -10.97
CA PRO A 616 -30.05 -9.45 -12.23
C PRO A 616 -30.08 -7.92 -12.18
N LEU A 617 -29.51 -7.30 -11.14
CA LEU A 617 -29.40 -5.87 -11.05
C LEU A 617 -28.20 -5.39 -11.88
N GLY A 618 -28.30 -4.17 -12.41
CA GLY A 618 -27.23 -3.49 -13.14
C GLY A 618 -27.28 -1.99 -12.91
N ILE A 619 -26.37 -1.27 -13.53
CA ILE A 619 -26.37 0.18 -13.54
C ILE A 619 -26.81 0.67 -14.92
N GLY A 620 -27.86 1.49 -14.94
CA GLY A 620 -28.37 2.11 -16.13
C GLY A 620 -28.61 3.60 -15.97
N THR A 621 -29.46 4.15 -16.83
CA THR A 621 -29.88 5.57 -16.74
C THR A 621 -31.29 5.62 -16.13
N VAL A 622 -31.42 6.33 -15.02
CA VAL A 622 -32.68 6.61 -14.32
C VAL A 622 -33.10 8.06 -14.64
N ARG A 623 -34.34 8.23 -15.09
CA ARG A 623 -34.95 9.55 -15.33
C ARG A 623 -35.64 10.05 -14.06
N VAL A 624 -35.25 11.20 -13.59
CA VAL A 624 -35.87 11.89 -12.42
C VAL A 624 -37.08 12.68 -12.89
N ALA A 625 -38.05 12.93 -12.00
CA ALA A 625 -39.27 13.65 -12.33
C ALA A 625 -39.04 15.10 -12.84
N ASP A 626 -37.93 15.71 -12.48
CA ASP A 626 -37.51 17.03 -12.94
C ASP A 626 -36.83 17.05 -14.32
N GLY A 627 -36.70 15.88 -14.97
CA GLY A 627 -36.13 15.72 -16.31
C GLY A 627 -34.63 15.38 -16.32
N ARG A 628 -33.95 15.39 -15.18
CA ARG A 628 -32.55 14.94 -15.10
C ARG A 628 -32.42 13.43 -15.42
N ALA A 629 -31.34 13.05 -16.09
CA ALA A 629 -30.97 11.67 -16.34
C ALA A 629 -29.68 11.37 -15.58
N VAL A 630 -29.76 10.47 -14.60
CA VAL A 630 -28.66 10.08 -13.71
C VAL A 630 -28.34 8.59 -13.82
N LYS A 631 -27.17 8.16 -13.35
CA LYS A 631 -26.89 6.72 -13.20
C LYS A 631 -27.66 6.17 -12.00
N GLY A 632 -28.10 4.91 -12.08
CA GLY A 632 -28.81 4.28 -10.97
C GLY A 632 -29.02 2.80 -11.15
N PHE A 633 -29.48 2.15 -10.09
CA PHE A 633 -29.75 0.73 -10.09
C PHE A 633 -31.02 0.42 -10.88
N ILE A 634 -30.88 -0.43 -11.89
CA ILE A 634 -31.96 -0.96 -12.72
C ILE A 634 -31.94 -2.49 -12.68
N CYS A 635 -33.00 -3.11 -13.16
CA CYS A 635 -33.09 -4.58 -13.27
C CYS A 635 -33.26 -5.01 -14.72
N GLU A 636 -32.65 -6.12 -15.08
CA GLU A 636 -32.86 -6.78 -16.38
C GLU A 636 -34.28 -7.33 -16.45
N PRO A 637 -35.05 -7.06 -17.53
CA PRO A 637 -36.44 -7.54 -17.67
C PRO A 637 -36.58 -9.05 -17.58
N ALA A 638 -35.60 -9.81 -18.01
CA ALA A 638 -35.60 -11.28 -17.93
C ALA A 638 -35.70 -11.83 -16.49
N ALA A 639 -35.30 -11.04 -15.49
CA ALA A 639 -35.42 -11.41 -14.08
C ALA A 639 -36.84 -11.34 -13.52
N LEU A 640 -37.74 -10.70 -14.23
CA LEU A 640 -39.16 -10.58 -13.87
C LEU A 640 -40.01 -11.77 -14.32
N ALA A 641 -39.40 -12.79 -14.96
CA ALA A 641 -40.09 -13.98 -15.41
C ALA A 641 -40.86 -14.66 -14.25
N ALA A 642 -42.01 -15.27 -14.57
CA ALA A 642 -43.04 -15.77 -13.69
C ALA A 642 -42.54 -16.37 -12.35
N GLY A 643 -42.97 -15.80 -11.23
CA GLY A 643 -42.76 -16.28 -9.85
C GLY A 643 -41.49 -15.79 -9.17
N ARG A 644 -40.63 -14.98 -9.83
CA ARG A 644 -39.36 -14.48 -9.24
C ARG A 644 -39.42 -13.06 -8.71
N ALA A 645 -40.44 -12.29 -9.03
CA ALA A 645 -40.59 -10.92 -8.59
C ALA A 645 -42.05 -10.59 -8.30
N LEU A 646 -42.30 -9.87 -7.21
CA LEU A 646 -43.62 -9.36 -6.83
C LEU A 646 -43.69 -7.89 -7.29
N ASP A 647 -44.70 -7.53 -8.05
CA ASP A 647 -44.97 -6.12 -8.41
C ASP A 647 -45.40 -5.33 -7.18
N ILE A 648 -44.66 -4.30 -6.86
CA ILE A 648 -44.89 -3.41 -5.72
C ILE A 648 -44.99 -1.95 -6.16
N THR A 649 -45.21 -1.70 -7.45
CA THR A 649 -45.30 -0.38 -8.06
C THR A 649 -46.34 0.51 -7.38
N ALA A 650 -47.50 -0.07 -6.97
CA ALA A 650 -48.57 0.65 -6.29
C ALA A 650 -48.14 1.34 -4.99
N HIS A 651 -47.08 0.84 -4.33
CA HIS A 651 -46.56 1.44 -3.08
C HIS A 651 -45.76 2.72 -3.32
N GLY A 652 -45.39 3.04 -4.57
CA GLY A 652 -44.61 4.24 -4.94
C GLY A 652 -43.18 4.27 -4.39
N GLY A 653 -42.71 3.23 -3.71
CA GLY A 653 -41.34 3.16 -3.20
C GLY A 653 -41.07 2.01 -2.23
N TRP A 654 -39.81 1.67 -2.08
CA TRP A 654 -39.32 0.53 -1.29
C TRP A 654 -39.68 0.63 0.20
N LEU A 655 -39.46 1.81 0.80
CA LEU A 655 -39.74 2.00 2.23
C LEU A 655 -41.24 1.92 2.57
N ALA A 656 -42.12 2.34 1.66
CA ALA A 656 -43.57 2.22 1.82
C ALA A 656 -44.00 0.75 1.80
N TYR A 657 -43.47 -0.05 0.85
CA TYR A 657 -43.69 -1.47 0.80
C TYR A 657 -43.20 -2.20 2.07
N LEU A 658 -42.00 -1.87 2.58
CA LEU A 658 -41.48 -2.51 3.80
C LEU A 658 -42.34 -2.21 5.03
N ARG A 659 -42.87 -0.98 5.17
CA ARG A 659 -43.77 -0.58 6.26
C ARG A 659 -45.08 -1.38 6.24
N GLU A 660 -45.69 -1.53 5.08
CA GLU A 660 -46.93 -2.26 4.93
C GLU A 660 -46.75 -3.76 5.20
N ARG A 661 -45.65 -4.32 4.73
CA ARG A 661 -45.27 -5.72 5.01
C ARG A 661 -45.06 -5.98 6.51
N ALA A 662 -44.39 -5.04 7.21
CA ALA A 662 -44.20 -5.13 8.66
C ALA A 662 -45.54 -5.07 9.44
N ALA A 663 -46.45 -4.17 9.03
CA ALA A 663 -47.77 -4.04 9.61
C ALA A 663 -48.61 -5.33 9.41
N SER A 664 -48.54 -5.93 8.24
CA SER A 664 -49.26 -7.19 7.91
C SER A 664 -48.73 -8.37 8.72
N THR A 665 -47.42 -8.43 8.97
CA THR A 665 -46.77 -9.49 9.76
C THR A 665 -47.18 -9.36 11.27
N SER A 666 -47.24 -8.13 11.78
CA SER A 666 -47.65 -7.84 13.16
C SER A 666 -49.13 -8.18 13.38
N ALA A 667 -50.02 -7.94 12.42
CA ALA A 667 -51.43 -8.31 12.49
C ALA A 667 -51.66 -9.83 12.47
N ALA A 668 -50.84 -10.56 11.70
CA ALA A 668 -50.90 -12.03 11.63
C ALA A 668 -50.43 -12.72 12.94
N THR A 669 -49.51 -12.10 13.68
CA THR A 669 -49.03 -12.62 14.99
C THR A 669 -50.01 -12.32 16.15
N SER A 670 -50.89 -11.30 15.99
CA SER A 670 -51.90 -10.94 17.02
C SER A 670 -53.22 -11.71 16.90
N SER A 671 -53.39 -12.54 15.87
CA SER A 671 -54.62 -13.30 15.59
C SER A 671 -54.54 -14.81 15.90
N LEU A 672 -53.55 -15.29 16.64
CA LEU A 672 -53.53 -16.63 17.16
C LEU A 672 -54.39 -16.69 18.45
N PRO A 673 -55.50 -17.49 18.52
CA PRO A 673 -56.32 -17.57 19.69
C PRO A 673 -55.57 -18.31 20.81
N LEU A 674 -55.51 -17.67 21.98
CA LEU A 674 -55.24 -18.34 23.24
C LEU A 674 -56.37 -19.34 23.49
N ASN A 675 -56.17 -20.60 23.25
CA ASN A 675 -57.03 -21.63 23.78
C ASN A 675 -56.28 -22.91 24.16
N ALA A 676 -56.43 -23.20 25.46
CA ALA A 676 -56.38 -24.45 26.22
C ALA A 676 -55.08 -25.19 26.36
#